data_c3b541758ee31a3628032f30acdd43ca
#
_entry.id   c3b541758ee31a3628032f30acdd43ca
#
_cell.length_a   1.000
_cell.length_b   1.000
_cell.length_c   1.000
_cell.angle_alpha   90.00
_cell.angle_beta   90.00
_cell.angle_gamma   90.00
#
_symmetry.space_group_name_H-M   'P 1'
#
loop_
_entity.id
_entity.type
_entity.pdbx_description
1 polymer ?
#
loop_
_entity_poly.entity_id
_entity_poly.type
_entity_poly.pdbx_seq_one_letter_code
_entity_poly.pdbx_strand_id
1 'polypeptide(L)'
;MTHESTAVGLASAYSNPTTASGDWWRDAVIYQVYVRSFADSDGDGIGDLRGVRSRLPHLARLGVDAVWLTPFYVSPQADGGYDVADYRAVDPLFGDLADAEELVRAAHALGLRVIVDVVPNHTSERHPWFLAALAGEPGARERYLFRRGRGADGALPPNDWESIFGGPAWTRVADGDWYLHLFAPEQPDLDWTCPEVAAEFDSVLRFWLDLGVDGFRIDVAHGMVKAEGLPDIGRGAQATLIGSEPLPFFDQDGVHEIHRAWRRLLDSYEGARIGVAEAWAPTSERLALYVRPDELHQAFNFRFLTCPWAPDAIRTVIDESLSATTSVGAPTTWVLSNHDVVRHVTRYGDGPQGLSRARAAALLMLALPGSAYLYQGEELGLPEVLDLPPTTRQDPAFRRGRRAGLPPEARTAAPPSPRPEADPSPEAEPATPPSPRPAPEADGRALASAGRQPGARPEATPGPRPAPEAHGQAPAATGPEAGLCLAEPELVPAAHLTPAYEPAARTEACATAPAPGTPLLSLTVSTYPTPEGGLNTPTRPEAEAEGGHAAGRAPAPEAHTPRPEVGVTGRGVDHPHAAPEADGQDGMRDGCRVPLPWEGGEPPYGFGAGGSWLPQPAGWAALSVAAQTGDPHSTLELYRAALELRRALPGLGAPEAGNPADPRGMHWEPAPDGVLLFTRPGFACTVNTRPEPVELPAPGRPVLSSAPVETDGRTVRLPADSCTWWVP
;
A
#
# COMPACT_ATOMS: atom_id res chain seq x y z
N MET A 1 -7.35 38.61 -10.07
CA MET A 1 -5.95 38.46 -10.46
C MET A 1 -5.62 37.02 -10.30
N THR A 2 -5.30 36.40 -11.38
CA THR A 2 -5.28 34.96 -11.57
C THR A 2 -4.10 34.28 -10.84
N HIS A 3 -4.36 33.18 -10.15
CA HIS A 3 -3.38 32.34 -9.44
C HIS A 3 -2.19 31.86 -10.30
N GLU A 4 -2.33 31.85 -11.62
CA GLU A 4 -1.28 31.39 -12.55
C GLU A 4 0.02 32.19 -12.53
N SER A 5 -0.03 33.45 -12.13
CA SER A 5 1.18 34.35 -12.22
C SER A 5 2.10 34.20 -11.01
N THR A 6 1.66 33.56 -9.91
CA THR A 6 2.41 33.55 -8.64
C THR A 6 3.18 32.22 -8.44
N ALA A 7 2.62 31.09 -8.85
CA ALA A 7 3.28 29.80 -8.76
C ALA A 7 4.45 29.67 -9.76
N VAL A 8 4.23 30.11 -11.01
CA VAL A 8 5.26 30.10 -12.07
C VAL A 8 6.46 31.01 -11.73
N GLY A 9 6.24 32.09 -10.98
CA GLY A 9 7.31 33.00 -10.57
C GLY A 9 8.21 32.45 -9.46
N LEU A 10 7.69 31.56 -8.59
CA LEU A 10 8.45 30.95 -7.50
C LEU A 10 9.21 29.70 -7.95
N ALA A 11 8.63 28.87 -8.80
CA ALA A 11 9.28 27.67 -9.34
C ALA A 11 10.56 28.00 -10.12
N SER A 12 10.60 29.14 -10.82
CA SER A 12 11.80 29.59 -11.57
C SER A 12 12.95 30.09 -10.67
N ALA A 13 12.69 30.39 -9.40
CA ALA A 13 13.69 30.91 -8.47
C ALA A 13 14.38 29.84 -7.62
N TYR A 14 13.79 28.64 -7.51
CA TYR A 14 14.27 27.55 -6.65
C TYR A 14 14.42 26.24 -7.44
N SER A 15 15.46 26.15 -8.25
CA SER A 15 15.89 24.85 -8.80
C SER A 15 16.55 24.05 -7.68
N ASN A 16 15.82 23.15 -7.06
CA ASN A 16 16.41 22.22 -6.12
C ASN A 16 17.27 21.22 -6.91
N PRO A 17 18.55 20.99 -6.57
CA PRO A 17 19.31 19.90 -7.14
C PRO A 17 18.61 18.61 -6.72
N THR A 18 18.08 17.89 -7.68
CA THR A 18 17.56 16.52 -7.55
C THR A 18 18.50 15.75 -6.65
N THR A 19 18.03 15.33 -5.49
CA THR A 19 18.79 14.62 -4.49
C THR A 19 19.29 13.29 -5.07
N ALA A 20 20.52 13.28 -5.54
CA ALA A 20 21.34 12.09 -5.70
C ALA A 20 21.72 11.53 -4.31
N SER A 21 20.96 11.84 -3.25
CA SER A 21 21.23 11.41 -1.90
C SER A 21 20.53 10.07 -1.65
N GLY A 22 21.23 9.18 -0.93
CA GLY A 22 20.72 7.88 -0.51
C GLY A 22 19.46 7.92 0.38
N ASP A 23 18.92 9.10 0.67
CA ASP A 23 17.82 9.36 1.60
C ASP A 23 16.54 9.88 0.92
N TRP A 24 16.35 9.59 -0.37
CA TRP A 24 15.21 10.07 -1.17
C TRP A 24 13.84 9.81 -0.53
N TRP A 25 13.72 8.75 0.23
CA TRP A 25 12.49 8.27 0.85
C TRP A 25 12.03 9.08 2.06
N ARG A 26 12.90 9.94 2.63
CA ARG A 26 12.62 10.66 3.87
C ARG A 26 11.49 11.67 3.75
N ASP A 27 11.35 12.30 2.58
CA ASP A 27 10.35 13.32 2.28
C ASP A 27 9.57 13.02 0.99
N ALA A 28 9.76 11.83 0.44
CA ALA A 28 9.11 11.40 -0.79
C ALA A 28 7.59 11.39 -0.69
N VAL A 29 6.94 11.67 -1.80
CA VAL A 29 5.52 11.42 -1.99
C VAL A 29 5.36 10.21 -2.90
N ILE A 30 4.76 9.16 -2.37
CA ILE A 30 4.57 7.87 -3.04
C ILE A 30 3.09 7.70 -3.40
N TYR A 31 2.81 7.32 -4.64
CA TYR A 31 1.45 7.09 -5.12
C TYR A 31 1.13 5.61 -5.13
N GLN A 32 0.12 5.20 -4.38
CA GLN A 32 -0.37 3.82 -4.36
C GLN A 32 -1.26 3.54 -5.55
N VAL A 33 -0.88 2.56 -6.35
CA VAL A 33 -1.64 2.01 -7.47
C VAL A 33 -2.24 0.67 -7.06
N TYR A 34 -3.57 0.59 -6.99
CA TYR A 34 -4.29 -0.68 -6.90
C TYR A 34 -4.47 -1.19 -8.32
N VAL A 35 -3.59 -2.11 -8.76
CA VAL A 35 -3.39 -2.50 -10.16
C VAL A 35 -4.70 -2.84 -10.87
N ARG A 36 -5.54 -3.67 -10.25
CA ARG A 36 -6.84 -4.12 -10.79
C ARG A 36 -7.81 -2.99 -11.13
N SER A 37 -7.64 -1.81 -10.53
CA SER A 37 -8.56 -0.67 -10.63
C SER A 37 -7.91 0.59 -11.17
N PHE A 38 -6.70 0.49 -11.71
CA PHE A 38 -5.99 1.67 -12.19
C PHE A 38 -6.26 1.97 -13.67
N ALA A 39 -5.92 1.05 -14.57
CA ALA A 39 -6.22 1.16 -15.99
C ALA A 39 -6.16 -0.22 -16.64
N ASP A 40 -7.14 -0.54 -17.47
CA ASP A 40 -7.28 -1.78 -18.22
C ASP A 40 -6.82 -1.55 -19.66
N SER A 41 -5.80 -2.28 -20.12
CA SER A 41 -5.21 -2.10 -21.44
C SER A 41 -5.73 -3.09 -22.48
N ASP A 42 -6.24 -4.25 -22.08
CA ASP A 42 -6.66 -5.32 -22.99
C ASP A 42 -8.20 -5.46 -23.10
N GLY A 43 -8.94 -4.79 -22.23
CA GLY A 43 -10.40 -4.68 -22.31
C GLY A 43 -11.16 -5.80 -21.61
N ASP A 44 -10.55 -6.52 -20.67
CA ASP A 44 -11.21 -7.57 -19.89
C ASP A 44 -12.00 -7.02 -18.69
N GLY A 45 -11.87 -5.73 -18.40
CA GLY A 45 -12.54 -5.01 -17.30
C GLY A 45 -11.72 -4.99 -16.01
N ILE A 46 -10.47 -5.48 -16.01
CA ILE A 46 -9.54 -5.49 -14.90
C ILE A 46 -8.28 -4.72 -15.30
N GLY A 47 -7.78 -3.86 -14.43
CA GLY A 47 -6.54 -3.12 -14.68
C GLY A 47 -5.32 -4.03 -14.67
N ASP A 48 -4.32 -3.69 -15.48
CA ASP A 48 -3.13 -4.49 -15.73
C ASP A 48 -1.83 -3.65 -15.75
N LEU A 49 -0.67 -4.30 -15.80
CA LEU A 49 0.64 -3.63 -15.77
C LEU A 49 0.89 -2.73 -16.99
N ARG A 50 0.37 -3.09 -18.17
CA ARG A 50 0.47 -2.27 -19.40
C ARG A 50 -0.40 -1.02 -19.26
N GLY A 51 -1.59 -1.16 -18.68
CA GLY A 51 -2.47 -0.05 -18.32
C GLY A 51 -1.79 0.91 -17.33
N VAL A 52 -1.20 0.40 -16.26
CA VAL A 52 -0.40 1.20 -15.32
C VAL A 52 0.72 1.94 -16.05
N ARG A 53 1.52 1.22 -16.85
CA ARG A 53 2.61 1.80 -17.65
C ARG A 53 2.13 2.93 -18.55
N SER A 54 0.97 2.77 -19.20
CA SER A 54 0.41 3.80 -20.08
C SER A 54 0.07 5.11 -19.37
N ARG A 55 -0.19 5.05 -18.06
CA ARG A 55 -0.57 6.18 -17.20
C ARG A 55 0.57 6.75 -16.34
N LEU A 56 1.78 6.16 -16.36
CA LEU A 56 2.96 6.71 -15.65
C LEU A 56 3.24 8.20 -15.98
N PRO A 57 3.07 8.68 -17.24
CA PRO A 57 3.23 10.12 -17.52
C PRO A 57 2.26 11.01 -16.76
N HIS A 58 1.07 10.53 -16.38
CA HIS A 58 0.13 11.28 -15.52
C HIS A 58 0.71 11.41 -14.10
N LEU A 59 1.24 10.33 -13.53
CA LEU A 59 1.83 10.32 -12.19
C LEU A 59 3.09 11.20 -12.11
N ALA A 60 3.94 11.17 -13.15
CA ALA A 60 5.09 12.07 -13.24
C ALA A 60 4.65 13.54 -13.29
N ARG A 61 3.57 13.87 -14.03
CA ARG A 61 3.01 15.23 -14.06
C ARG A 61 2.30 15.61 -12.77
N LEU A 62 1.72 14.65 -12.05
CA LEU A 62 1.18 14.90 -10.71
C LEU A 62 2.27 15.36 -9.76
N GLY A 63 3.49 14.87 -9.94
CA GLY A 63 4.65 15.29 -9.18
C GLY A 63 4.99 14.36 -8.02
N VAL A 64 4.65 13.07 -8.09
CA VAL A 64 5.07 12.06 -7.10
C VAL A 64 6.49 11.58 -7.37
N ASP A 65 7.15 10.98 -6.38
CA ASP A 65 8.54 10.53 -6.44
C ASP A 65 8.66 9.03 -6.73
N ALA A 66 7.63 8.27 -6.35
CA ALA A 66 7.56 6.83 -6.55
C ALA A 66 6.12 6.35 -6.74
N VAL A 67 5.99 5.16 -7.30
CA VAL A 67 4.74 4.40 -7.35
C VAL A 67 4.86 3.15 -6.49
N TRP A 68 3.82 2.82 -5.73
CA TRP A 68 3.67 1.55 -5.03
C TRP A 68 2.57 0.74 -5.73
N LEU A 69 2.92 -0.44 -6.23
CA LEU A 69 2.02 -1.38 -6.89
C LEU A 69 1.53 -2.42 -5.89
N THR A 70 0.19 -2.58 -5.76
CA THR A 70 -0.39 -3.70 -5.02
C THR A 70 -0.09 -5.03 -5.71
N PRO A 71 -0.26 -6.21 -5.05
CA PRO A 71 0.15 -7.48 -5.60
C PRO A 71 -0.40 -7.75 -7.00
N PHE A 72 0.49 -8.14 -7.89
CA PHE A 72 0.21 -8.56 -9.26
C PHE A 72 0.80 -9.95 -9.57
N TYR A 73 1.17 -10.66 -8.52
CA TYR A 73 1.71 -12.02 -8.56
C TYR A 73 0.63 -13.05 -8.88
N VAL A 74 1.03 -14.26 -9.31
CA VAL A 74 0.09 -15.36 -9.51
C VAL A 74 -0.71 -15.62 -8.24
N SER A 75 -2.02 -15.49 -8.33
CA SER A 75 -2.95 -15.59 -7.21
C SER A 75 -4.33 -16.07 -7.64
N PRO A 76 -5.00 -16.94 -6.89
CA PRO A 76 -6.42 -17.25 -7.10
C PRO A 76 -7.36 -16.06 -6.85
N GLN A 77 -6.86 -14.93 -6.39
CA GLN A 77 -7.62 -13.71 -6.11
C GLN A 77 -8.70 -13.89 -5.02
N ALA A 78 -8.43 -14.75 -4.04
CA ALA A 78 -9.32 -14.92 -2.89
C ALA A 78 -9.42 -13.64 -2.06
N ASP A 79 -8.31 -12.90 -1.97
CA ASP A 79 -8.20 -11.59 -1.33
C ASP A 79 -7.51 -10.55 -2.24
N GLY A 80 -7.99 -10.41 -3.48
CA GLY A 80 -7.57 -9.34 -4.37
C GLY A 80 -6.07 -9.33 -4.72
N GLY A 81 -5.40 -10.49 -4.70
CA GLY A 81 -3.99 -10.67 -4.99
C GLY A 81 -3.12 -10.91 -3.75
N TYR A 82 -3.64 -10.69 -2.54
CA TYR A 82 -2.89 -10.91 -1.30
C TYR A 82 -2.79 -12.39 -0.89
N ASP A 83 -3.45 -13.32 -1.59
CA ASP A 83 -3.26 -14.76 -1.51
C ASP A 83 -2.30 -15.24 -2.60
N VAL A 84 -0.99 -15.05 -2.38
CA VAL A 84 0.06 -15.27 -3.39
C VAL A 84 0.40 -16.77 -3.54
N ALA A 85 0.30 -17.28 -4.77
CA ALA A 85 0.66 -18.66 -5.10
C ALA A 85 2.07 -18.80 -5.71
N ASP A 86 2.59 -17.75 -6.37
CA ASP A 86 3.97 -17.67 -6.86
C ASP A 86 4.45 -16.22 -6.79
N TYR A 87 5.46 -15.96 -5.94
CA TYR A 87 6.01 -14.62 -5.71
C TYR A 87 6.94 -14.10 -6.83
N ARG A 88 7.33 -14.95 -7.79
CA ARG A 88 8.29 -14.60 -8.87
C ARG A 88 7.66 -14.59 -10.24
N ALA A 89 6.37 -14.88 -10.33
CA ALA A 89 5.61 -14.83 -11.58
C ALA A 89 4.53 -13.76 -11.49
N VAL A 90 4.26 -13.12 -12.62
CA VAL A 90 3.15 -12.20 -12.80
C VAL A 90 1.91 -13.02 -13.16
N ASP A 91 0.77 -12.72 -12.53
CA ASP A 91 -0.50 -13.36 -12.87
C ASP A 91 -0.88 -12.98 -14.32
N PRO A 92 -1.28 -13.95 -15.16
CA PRO A 92 -1.74 -13.68 -16.53
C PRO A 92 -2.85 -12.62 -16.62
N LEU A 93 -3.61 -12.41 -15.53
CA LEU A 93 -4.60 -11.34 -15.42
C LEU A 93 -3.98 -9.94 -15.50
N PHE A 94 -2.71 -9.80 -15.10
CA PHE A 94 -2.02 -8.51 -15.05
C PHE A 94 -0.93 -8.36 -16.09
N GLY A 95 -0.66 -9.40 -16.87
CA GLY A 95 0.40 -9.43 -17.88
C GLY A 95 1.42 -10.52 -17.67
N ASP A 96 2.68 -10.23 -17.92
CA ASP A 96 3.80 -11.16 -17.74
C ASP A 96 5.02 -10.46 -17.10
N LEU A 97 6.08 -11.23 -16.86
CA LEU A 97 7.29 -10.69 -16.25
C LEU A 97 7.96 -9.61 -17.12
N ALA A 98 7.86 -9.71 -18.45
CA ALA A 98 8.41 -8.69 -19.34
C ALA A 98 7.62 -7.37 -19.25
N ASP A 99 6.32 -7.42 -18.99
CA ASP A 99 5.51 -6.23 -18.72
C ASP A 99 5.94 -5.55 -17.42
N ALA A 100 6.26 -6.33 -16.38
CA ALA A 100 6.78 -5.80 -15.11
C ALA A 100 8.16 -5.13 -15.31
N GLU A 101 9.08 -5.78 -16.02
CA GLU A 101 10.40 -5.20 -16.34
C GLU A 101 10.26 -3.91 -17.15
N GLU A 102 9.35 -3.88 -18.13
CA GLU A 102 9.13 -2.70 -18.96
C GLU A 102 8.47 -1.56 -18.19
N LEU A 103 7.56 -1.87 -17.23
CA LEU A 103 6.96 -0.88 -16.34
C LEU A 103 8.03 -0.23 -15.46
N VAL A 104 8.89 -1.02 -14.81
CA VAL A 104 10.00 -0.51 -13.96
C VAL A 104 10.91 0.41 -14.79
N ARG A 105 11.33 -0.03 -15.98
CA ARG A 105 12.18 0.75 -16.87
C ARG A 105 11.50 2.06 -17.33
N ALA A 106 10.20 2.01 -17.65
CA ALA A 106 9.45 3.19 -18.05
C ALA A 106 9.25 4.18 -16.91
N ALA A 107 9.02 3.70 -15.68
CA ALA A 107 8.94 4.53 -14.49
C ALA A 107 10.27 5.26 -14.24
N HIS A 108 11.39 4.53 -14.25
CA HIS A 108 12.73 5.11 -14.10
C HIS A 108 13.06 6.15 -15.16
N ALA A 109 12.64 5.93 -16.42
CA ALA A 109 12.80 6.89 -17.50
C ALA A 109 12.04 8.21 -17.27
N LEU A 110 10.99 8.18 -16.45
CA LEU A 110 10.22 9.35 -16.01
C LEU A 110 10.70 9.92 -14.67
N GLY A 111 11.75 9.36 -14.07
CA GLY A 111 12.25 9.76 -12.75
C GLY A 111 11.42 9.22 -11.59
N LEU A 112 10.51 8.29 -11.82
CA LEU A 112 9.70 7.63 -10.80
C LEU A 112 10.40 6.36 -10.30
N ARG A 113 10.40 6.13 -9.00
CA ARG A 113 10.81 4.85 -8.39
C ARG A 113 9.63 3.89 -8.30
N VAL A 114 9.92 2.60 -8.18
CA VAL A 114 8.90 1.55 -8.11
C VAL A 114 9.06 0.74 -6.82
N ILE A 115 7.98 0.69 -6.04
CA ILE A 115 7.84 -0.12 -4.83
C ILE A 115 6.80 -1.19 -5.16
N VAL A 116 7.10 -2.46 -4.85
CA VAL A 116 6.14 -3.57 -5.01
C VAL A 116 5.74 -4.12 -3.65
N ASP A 117 4.56 -4.72 -3.58
CA ASP A 117 4.11 -5.41 -2.38
C ASP A 117 4.88 -6.72 -2.17
N VAL A 118 5.11 -7.12 -0.95
CA VAL A 118 5.48 -8.47 -0.57
C VAL A 118 4.60 -8.94 0.58
N VAL A 119 4.07 -10.16 0.50
CA VAL A 119 3.09 -10.72 1.44
C VAL A 119 3.74 -11.85 2.23
N PRO A 120 4.47 -11.57 3.33
CA PRO A 120 5.29 -12.59 3.98
C PRO A 120 4.59 -13.31 5.14
N ASN A 121 3.44 -12.85 5.61
CA ASN A 121 2.73 -13.48 6.72
C ASN A 121 2.12 -14.82 6.35
N HIS A 122 1.63 -14.96 5.11
CA HIS A 122 0.90 -16.13 4.62
C HIS A 122 1.14 -16.33 3.12
N THR A 123 0.75 -17.50 2.60
CA THR A 123 0.69 -17.76 1.17
C THR A 123 -0.75 -18.05 0.74
N SER A 124 -0.98 -18.23 -0.57
CA SER A 124 -2.22 -18.85 -1.04
C SER A 124 -2.31 -20.31 -0.61
N GLU A 125 -3.54 -20.83 -0.44
CA GLU A 125 -3.79 -22.27 -0.35
C GLU A 125 -3.32 -23.04 -1.60
N ARG A 126 -3.09 -22.35 -2.71
CA ARG A 126 -2.57 -22.90 -3.98
C ARG A 126 -1.05 -22.87 -4.08
N HIS A 127 -0.37 -22.26 -3.13
CA HIS A 127 1.08 -22.26 -3.12
C HIS A 127 1.64 -23.69 -3.06
N PRO A 128 2.67 -24.06 -3.85
CA PRO A 128 3.22 -25.42 -3.88
C PRO A 128 3.59 -25.95 -2.49
N TRP A 129 4.09 -25.12 -1.62
CA TRP A 129 4.43 -25.49 -0.24
C TRP A 129 3.22 -25.93 0.58
N PHE A 130 2.08 -25.24 0.44
CA PHE A 130 0.90 -25.61 1.18
C PHE A 130 0.24 -26.87 0.63
N LEU A 131 0.25 -27.05 -0.70
CA LEU A 131 -0.19 -28.28 -1.34
C LEU A 131 0.63 -29.49 -0.88
N ALA A 132 1.97 -29.34 -0.80
CA ALA A 132 2.86 -30.37 -0.25
C ALA A 132 2.58 -30.67 1.23
N ALA A 133 2.27 -29.62 2.03
CA ALA A 133 1.91 -29.77 3.44
C ALA A 133 0.60 -30.55 3.62
N LEU A 134 -0.41 -30.29 2.77
CA LEU A 134 -1.68 -31.04 2.76
C LEU A 134 -1.51 -32.48 2.26
N ALA A 135 -0.58 -32.70 1.31
CA ALA A 135 -0.23 -34.04 0.83
C ALA A 135 0.56 -34.88 1.86
N GLY A 136 1.01 -34.26 2.95
CA GLY A 136 1.80 -34.92 3.99
C GLY A 136 3.24 -35.21 3.59
N GLU A 137 3.81 -34.40 2.67
CA GLU A 137 5.20 -34.54 2.29
C GLU A 137 6.13 -34.24 3.49
N PRO A 138 7.22 -35.00 3.66
CA PRO A 138 8.12 -34.82 4.77
C PRO A 138 8.68 -33.39 4.87
N GLY A 139 8.56 -32.76 6.05
CA GLY A 139 9.05 -31.40 6.32
C GLY A 139 8.16 -30.28 5.78
N ALA A 140 7.19 -30.55 4.90
CA ALA A 140 6.38 -29.51 4.27
C ALA A 140 5.52 -28.71 5.26
N ARG A 141 5.00 -29.38 6.31
CA ARG A 141 4.20 -28.73 7.36
C ARG A 141 4.98 -27.82 8.28
N GLU A 142 6.28 -27.99 8.35
CA GLU A 142 7.16 -27.14 9.19
C GLU A 142 7.20 -25.69 8.73
N ARG A 143 6.80 -25.42 7.47
CA ARG A 143 6.73 -24.07 6.89
C ARG A 143 5.47 -23.30 7.28
N TYR A 144 4.49 -23.98 7.89
CA TYR A 144 3.18 -23.41 8.25
C TYR A 144 2.83 -23.71 9.70
N LEU A 145 1.93 -22.91 10.27
CA LEU A 145 1.47 -23.09 11.65
C LEU A 145 0.39 -24.18 11.71
N PHE A 146 0.81 -25.45 11.79
CA PHE A 146 -0.08 -26.60 12.07
C PHE A 146 -0.06 -26.96 13.54
N ARG A 147 -1.23 -27.21 14.14
CA ARG A 147 -1.37 -27.62 15.54
C ARG A 147 -2.49 -28.64 15.71
N ARG A 148 -2.39 -29.48 16.73
CA ARG A 148 -3.49 -30.36 17.13
C ARG A 148 -4.59 -29.55 17.79
N GLY A 149 -5.84 -29.89 17.47
CA GLY A 149 -6.99 -29.27 18.12
C GLY A 149 -7.16 -29.71 19.57
N ARG A 150 -7.97 -28.96 20.32
CA ARG A 150 -8.36 -29.25 21.70
C ARG A 150 -9.60 -30.12 21.77
N GLY A 151 -9.91 -30.63 22.98
CA GLY A 151 -11.06 -31.47 23.24
C GLY A 151 -10.86 -32.92 22.86
N ALA A 152 -11.95 -33.72 22.95
CA ALA A 152 -11.93 -35.11 22.52
C ALA A 152 -11.72 -35.16 20.99
N ASP A 153 -10.79 -35.97 20.55
CA ASP A 153 -10.46 -36.19 19.13
C ASP A 153 -10.00 -34.92 18.39
N GLY A 154 -9.52 -33.88 19.11
CA GLY A 154 -9.06 -32.62 18.50
C GLY A 154 -10.16 -31.86 17.76
N ALA A 155 -11.42 -31.97 18.23
CA ALA A 155 -12.58 -31.39 17.55
C ALA A 155 -12.70 -29.88 17.66
N LEU A 156 -12.00 -29.25 18.61
CA LEU A 156 -11.98 -27.80 18.82
C LEU A 156 -10.68 -27.22 18.29
N PRO A 157 -10.67 -25.95 17.82
CA PRO A 157 -9.46 -25.30 17.36
C PRO A 157 -8.39 -25.22 18.48
N PRO A 158 -7.10 -25.05 18.11
CA PRO A 158 -5.98 -24.96 19.05
C PRO A 158 -6.09 -23.85 20.09
N ASN A 159 -6.69 -22.71 19.75
CA ASN A 159 -6.98 -21.57 20.61
C ASN A 159 -8.26 -20.86 20.16
N ASP A 160 -8.58 -19.73 20.77
CA ASP A 160 -9.78 -18.92 20.50
C ASP A 160 -9.56 -17.78 19.51
N TRP A 161 -8.49 -17.81 18.73
CA TRP A 161 -8.22 -16.72 17.79
C TRP A 161 -9.27 -16.66 16.68
N GLU A 162 -9.64 -15.41 16.37
CA GLU A 162 -10.57 -15.08 15.30
C GLU A 162 -9.83 -14.53 14.08
N SER A 163 -10.31 -14.90 12.89
CA SER A 163 -9.85 -14.34 11.63
C SER A 163 -10.23 -12.85 11.53
N ILE A 164 -9.36 -12.06 10.94
CA ILE A 164 -9.59 -10.63 10.64
C ILE A 164 -10.85 -10.45 9.78
N PHE A 165 -11.16 -11.43 8.93
CA PHE A 165 -12.38 -11.43 8.11
C PHE A 165 -13.57 -12.15 8.78
N GLY A 166 -13.48 -12.37 10.10
CA GLY A 166 -14.52 -13.00 10.91
C GLY A 166 -14.48 -14.53 10.93
N GLY A 167 -15.07 -15.10 11.97
CA GLY A 167 -15.05 -16.53 12.25
C GLY A 167 -13.71 -17.02 12.81
N PRO A 168 -13.53 -18.34 13.07
CA PRO A 168 -12.29 -18.88 13.62
C PRO A 168 -11.08 -18.63 12.70
N ALA A 169 -9.90 -18.42 13.31
CA ALA A 169 -8.62 -18.31 12.60
C ALA A 169 -7.98 -19.68 12.29
N TRP A 170 -8.67 -20.76 12.53
CA TRP A 170 -8.16 -22.12 12.34
C TRP A 170 -9.09 -22.95 11.46
N THR A 171 -8.52 -23.69 10.52
CA THR A 171 -9.24 -24.65 9.69
C THR A 171 -8.67 -26.06 9.89
N ARG A 172 -9.58 -27.03 10.12
CA ARG A 172 -9.23 -28.44 10.34
C ARG A 172 -8.99 -29.14 9.01
N VAL A 173 -7.87 -29.85 8.90
CA VAL A 173 -7.54 -30.69 7.74
C VAL A 173 -8.00 -32.14 7.93
N ALA A 174 -7.94 -32.93 6.84
CA ALA A 174 -8.52 -34.28 6.79
C ALA A 174 -7.93 -35.27 7.81
N ASP A 175 -6.68 -35.12 8.21
CA ASP A 175 -6.01 -35.99 9.20
C ASP A 175 -6.26 -35.57 10.66
N GLY A 176 -6.99 -34.46 10.87
CA GLY A 176 -7.41 -33.99 12.19
C GLY A 176 -6.59 -32.88 12.80
N ASP A 177 -5.48 -32.50 12.22
CA ASP A 177 -4.73 -31.28 12.59
C ASP A 177 -5.45 -30.02 12.09
N TRP A 178 -4.99 -28.86 12.55
CA TRP A 178 -5.53 -27.55 12.20
C TRP A 178 -4.40 -26.66 11.73
N TYR A 179 -4.62 -25.89 10.65
CA TYR A 179 -3.70 -24.83 10.25
C TYR A 179 -4.26 -23.45 10.61
N LEU A 180 -3.35 -22.51 10.96
CA LEU A 180 -3.67 -21.13 11.23
C LEU A 180 -3.87 -20.36 9.93
N HIS A 181 -4.87 -19.48 9.92
CA HIS A 181 -5.06 -18.41 8.93
C HIS A 181 -5.64 -17.19 9.62
N LEU A 182 -4.82 -16.19 9.91
CA LEU A 182 -5.30 -14.96 10.53
C LEU A 182 -6.24 -14.18 9.61
N PHE A 183 -6.17 -14.42 8.32
CA PHE A 183 -7.04 -13.85 7.29
C PHE A 183 -8.03 -14.89 6.76
N ALA A 184 -8.18 -15.05 5.46
CA ALA A 184 -9.08 -16.06 4.90
C ALA A 184 -8.50 -17.47 5.04
N PRO A 185 -9.35 -18.53 5.08
CA PRO A 185 -8.87 -19.93 5.04
C PRO A 185 -7.97 -20.22 3.83
N GLU A 186 -8.16 -19.48 2.76
CA GLU A 186 -7.35 -19.51 1.55
C GLU A 186 -5.95 -18.90 1.72
N GLN A 187 -5.64 -18.34 2.93
CA GLN A 187 -4.38 -17.65 3.26
C GLN A 187 -3.69 -18.29 4.48
N PRO A 188 -3.12 -19.51 4.37
CA PRO A 188 -2.45 -20.21 5.47
C PRO A 188 -1.21 -19.44 5.96
N ASP A 189 -1.12 -19.21 7.27
CA ASP A 189 -0.02 -18.49 7.91
C ASP A 189 1.29 -19.31 7.92
N LEU A 190 2.38 -18.66 7.52
CA LEU A 190 3.73 -19.23 7.54
C LEU A 190 4.28 -19.28 8.96
N ASP A 191 5.12 -20.28 9.25
CA ASP A 191 5.90 -20.39 10.49
C ASP A 191 7.31 -19.82 10.28
N TRP A 192 7.51 -18.57 10.69
CA TRP A 192 8.79 -17.87 10.57
C TRP A 192 9.89 -18.41 11.50
N THR A 193 9.59 -19.37 12.34
CA THR A 193 10.64 -20.14 13.05
C THR A 193 11.31 -21.16 12.14
N CYS A 194 10.72 -21.48 10.97
CA CYS A 194 11.30 -22.34 9.96
C CYS A 194 12.35 -21.58 9.13
N PRO A 195 13.63 -21.97 9.13
CA PRO A 195 14.68 -21.25 8.38
C PRO A 195 14.46 -21.21 6.86
N GLU A 196 13.74 -22.20 6.31
CA GLU A 196 13.41 -22.24 4.88
C GLU A 196 12.51 -21.08 4.47
N VAL A 197 11.59 -20.64 5.35
CA VAL A 197 10.71 -19.50 5.11
C VAL A 197 11.53 -18.21 4.99
N ALA A 198 12.43 -17.97 5.92
CA ALA A 198 13.32 -16.80 5.87
C ALA A 198 14.21 -16.79 4.61
N ALA A 199 14.81 -17.95 4.26
CA ALA A 199 15.66 -18.08 3.07
C ALA A 199 14.87 -17.86 1.76
N GLU A 200 13.62 -18.31 1.70
CA GLU A 200 12.75 -18.11 0.55
C GLU A 200 12.43 -16.63 0.34
N PHE A 201 12.03 -15.92 1.40
CA PHE A 201 11.73 -14.49 1.27
C PHE A 201 12.97 -13.64 0.98
N ASP A 202 14.15 -13.99 1.49
CA ASP A 202 15.39 -13.38 1.05
C ASP A 202 15.61 -13.55 -0.47
N SER A 203 15.31 -14.72 -1.01
CA SER A 203 15.39 -15.00 -2.44
C SER A 203 14.33 -14.26 -3.25
N VAL A 204 13.09 -14.13 -2.75
CA VAL A 204 12.02 -13.33 -3.37
C VAL A 204 12.42 -11.87 -3.46
N LEU A 205 12.91 -11.29 -2.35
CA LEU A 205 13.33 -9.89 -2.34
C LEU A 205 14.46 -9.64 -3.34
N ARG A 206 15.48 -10.53 -3.39
CA ARG A 206 16.58 -10.42 -4.36
C ARG A 206 16.08 -10.47 -5.79
N PHE A 207 15.16 -11.38 -6.11
CA PHE A 207 14.60 -11.50 -7.45
C PHE A 207 14.03 -10.17 -7.97
N TRP A 208 13.23 -9.49 -7.16
CA TRP A 208 12.63 -8.21 -7.56
C TRP A 208 13.63 -7.04 -7.54
N LEU A 209 14.59 -7.04 -6.60
CA LEU A 209 15.66 -6.05 -6.58
C LEU A 209 16.57 -6.18 -7.81
N ASP A 210 16.88 -7.41 -8.24
CA ASP A 210 17.68 -7.69 -9.44
C ASP A 210 16.94 -7.28 -10.72
N LEU A 211 15.59 -7.35 -10.73
CA LEU A 211 14.75 -6.83 -11.81
C LEU A 211 14.74 -5.29 -11.83
N GLY A 212 15.08 -4.62 -10.72
CA GLY A 212 15.26 -3.18 -10.65
C GLY A 212 14.27 -2.43 -9.78
N VAL A 213 13.37 -3.10 -9.02
CA VAL A 213 12.48 -2.38 -8.11
C VAL A 213 13.27 -1.63 -7.04
N ASP A 214 12.73 -0.49 -6.57
CA ASP A 214 13.39 0.40 -5.62
C ASP A 214 13.04 0.10 -4.17
N GLY A 215 12.10 -0.80 -3.93
CA GLY A 215 11.74 -1.19 -2.57
C GLY A 215 10.49 -2.04 -2.48
N PHE A 216 10.11 -2.33 -1.23
CA PHE A 216 8.97 -3.18 -0.91
C PHE A 216 8.04 -2.52 0.10
N ARG A 217 6.74 -2.65 -0.14
CA ARG A 217 5.74 -2.53 0.94
C ARG A 217 5.54 -3.93 1.51
N ILE A 218 5.75 -4.04 2.82
CA ILE A 218 5.69 -5.32 3.53
C ILE A 218 4.31 -5.44 4.15
N ASP A 219 3.51 -6.32 3.56
CA ASP A 219 2.17 -6.66 4.01
C ASP A 219 2.21 -7.34 5.37
N VAL A 220 1.29 -6.97 6.27
CA VAL A 220 1.20 -7.54 7.62
C VAL A 220 2.59 -7.65 8.28
N ALA A 221 3.43 -6.63 8.16
CA ALA A 221 4.81 -6.61 8.66
C ALA A 221 4.93 -6.95 10.16
N HIS A 222 3.85 -6.77 10.91
CA HIS A 222 3.74 -7.03 12.36
C HIS A 222 3.22 -8.42 12.68
N GLY A 223 2.79 -9.22 11.69
CA GLY A 223 2.12 -10.49 11.89
C GLY A 223 2.98 -11.74 11.75
N MET A 224 4.20 -11.64 11.21
CA MET A 224 5.03 -12.79 10.87
C MET A 224 5.40 -13.67 12.09
N VAL A 225 5.56 -13.10 13.26
CA VAL A 225 5.89 -13.82 14.51
C VAL A 225 4.69 -13.84 15.44
N LYS A 226 4.36 -15.01 15.98
CA LYS A 226 3.29 -15.21 16.94
C LYS A 226 3.87 -15.45 18.33
N ALA A 227 3.10 -15.11 19.39
CA ALA A 227 3.50 -15.35 20.77
C ALA A 227 3.73 -16.85 21.03
N GLU A 228 4.76 -17.18 21.80
CA GLU A 228 5.06 -18.56 22.17
C GLU A 228 3.87 -19.22 22.87
N GLY A 229 3.58 -20.46 22.49
CA GLY A 229 2.47 -21.22 23.06
C GLY A 229 1.10 -20.84 22.52
N LEU A 230 0.98 -19.84 21.67
CA LEU A 230 -0.26 -19.41 21.01
C LEU A 230 -1.42 -19.23 22.03
N PRO A 231 -1.29 -18.35 23.04
CA PRO A 231 -2.24 -18.22 24.15
C PRO A 231 -3.62 -17.76 23.66
N ASP A 232 -4.68 -18.21 24.38
CA ASP A 232 -6.03 -17.69 24.18
C ASP A 232 -6.10 -16.18 24.51
N ILE A 233 -6.95 -15.44 23.78
CA ILE A 233 -7.25 -14.01 24.08
C ILE A 233 -8.35 -13.92 25.13
N GLY A 234 -9.27 -14.89 25.18
CA GLY A 234 -10.33 -14.98 26.19
C GLY A 234 -11.55 -14.11 25.90
N ARG A 235 -11.64 -13.47 24.72
CA ARG A 235 -12.77 -12.64 24.28
C ARG A 235 -12.92 -12.62 22.78
N GLY A 236 -14.15 -12.33 22.32
CA GLY A 236 -14.47 -12.18 20.89
C GLY A 236 -14.28 -10.77 20.36
N ALA A 237 -14.67 -10.56 19.11
CA ALA A 237 -14.52 -9.31 18.35
C ALA A 237 -13.05 -8.86 18.26
N GLN A 238 -12.14 -9.80 18.07
CA GLN A 238 -10.70 -9.59 18.15
C GLN A 238 -10.17 -8.63 17.06
N ALA A 239 -10.83 -8.58 15.92
CA ALA A 239 -10.47 -7.63 14.86
C ALA A 239 -10.59 -6.15 15.31
N THR A 240 -11.50 -5.85 16.25
CA THR A 240 -11.66 -4.47 16.80
C THR A 240 -10.53 -4.06 17.75
N LEU A 241 -9.69 -4.98 18.18
CA LEU A 241 -8.58 -4.75 19.09
C LEU A 241 -7.28 -4.37 18.38
N ILE A 242 -7.23 -4.57 17.07
CA ILE A 242 -6.05 -4.33 16.25
C ILE A 242 -5.67 -2.85 16.31
N GLY A 243 -4.39 -2.57 16.56
CA GLY A 243 -3.88 -1.21 16.68
C GLY A 243 -4.26 -0.47 17.96
N SER A 244 -4.99 -1.11 18.90
CA SER A 244 -5.38 -0.50 20.17
C SER A 244 -4.73 -1.14 21.39
N GLU A 245 -4.37 -2.43 21.30
CA GLU A 245 -3.73 -3.18 22.38
C GLU A 245 -2.82 -4.29 21.84
N PRO A 246 -1.85 -4.79 22.66
CA PRO A 246 -1.00 -5.92 22.26
C PRO A 246 -1.84 -7.19 22.04
N LEU A 247 -1.63 -7.85 20.91
CA LEU A 247 -2.27 -9.11 20.57
C LEU A 247 -1.23 -10.22 20.38
N PRO A 248 -1.51 -11.47 20.79
CA PRO A 248 -0.52 -12.55 20.72
C PRO A 248 -0.15 -12.96 19.29
N PHE A 249 -0.88 -12.52 18.30
CA PHE A 249 -0.62 -12.82 16.89
C PHE A 249 -0.05 -11.63 16.11
N PHE A 250 0.07 -10.44 16.73
CA PHE A 250 0.63 -9.23 16.11
C PHE A 250 1.66 -8.57 17.03
N ASP A 251 2.59 -7.83 16.40
CA ASP A 251 3.58 -6.95 17.02
C ASP A 251 4.44 -7.63 18.11
N GLN A 252 4.84 -8.89 17.85
CA GLN A 252 5.76 -9.62 18.70
C GLN A 252 7.21 -9.19 18.43
N ASP A 253 8.03 -9.04 19.46
CA ASP A 253 9.40 -8.52 19.35
C ASP A 253 10.31 -9.32 18.38
N GLY A 254 10.01 -10.60 18.16
CA GLY A 254 10.76 -11.43 17.22
C GLY A 254 10.69 -10.96 15.76
N VAL A 255 9.66 -10.18 15.37
CA VAL A 255 9.51 -9.66 14.01
C VAL A 255 10.63 -8.71 13.63
N HIS A 256 11.20 -7.99 14.60
CA HIS A 256 12.27 -7.03 14.39
C HIS A 256 13.56 -7.66 13.88
N GLU A 257 13.86 -8.93 14.22
CA GLU A 257 15.03 -9.63 13.68
C GLU A 257 14.88 -9.93 12.18
N ILE A 258 13.66 -10.20 11.71
CA ILE A 258 13.35 -10.38 10.30
C ILE A 258 13.59 -9.04 9.57
N HIS A 259 13.09 -7.94 10.10
CA HIS A 259 13.25 -6.61 9.50
C HIS A 259 14.73 -6.19 9.45
N ARG A 260 15.53 -6.51 10.48
CA ARG A 260 16.98 -6.26 10.48
C ARG A 260 17.70 -7.08 9.41
N ALA A 261 17.28 -8.33 9.21
CA ALA A 261 17.84 -9.15 8.13
C ALA A 261 17.54 -8.55 6.76
N TRP A 262 16.30 -8.15 6.53
CA TRP A 262 15.88 -7.50 5.29
C TRP A 262 16.53 -6.12 5.09
N ARG A 263 16.71 -5.34 6.16
CA ARG A 263 17.43 -4.08 6.07
C ARG A 263 18.87 -4.30 5.56
N ARG A 264 19.60 -5.27 6.09
CA ARG A 264 20.94 -5.62 5.60
C ARG A 264 20.91 -6.06 4.13
N LEU A 265 19.87 -6.76 3.71
CA LEU A 265 19.70 -7.15 2.31
C LEU A 265 19.49 -5.91 1.44
N LEU A 266 18.57 -5.01 1.80
CA LEU A 266 18.29 -3.77 1.07
C LEU A 266 19.52 -2.87 0.97
N ASP A 267 20.27 -2.71 2.07
CA ASP A 267 21.49 -1.91 2.13
C ASP A 267 22.64 -2.52 1.30
N SER A 268 22.55 -3.80 0.89
CA SER A 268 23.53 -4.43 0.01
C SER A 268 23.39 -4.05 -1.46
N TYR A 269 22.30 -3.37 -1.83
CA TYR A 269 22.04 -2.91 -3.19
C TYR A 269 22.34 -1.41 -3.33
N GLU A 270 22.80 -1.00 -4.52
CA GLU A 270 23.01 0.41 -4.83
C GLU A 270 21.67 1.15 -5.02
N GLY A 271 21.64 2.46 -4.76
CA GLY A 271 20.52 3.35 -5.05
C GLY A 271 19.47 3.45 -3.96
N ALA A 272 19.82 3.14 -2.69
CA ALA A 272 18.94 3.25 -1.52
C ALA A 272 17.59 2.53 -1.71
N ARG A 273 17.63 1.21 -1.65
CA ARG A 273 16.43 0.36 -1.66
C ARG A 273 15.72 0.44 -0.33
N ILE A 274 14.39 0.52 -0.33
CA ILE A 274 13.63 0.75 0.89
C ILE A 274 12.67 -0.38 1.24
N GLY A 275 12.34 -0.48 2.53
CA GLY A 275 11.19 -1.24 3.01
C GLY A 275 10.25 -0.32 3.76
N VAL A 276 8.94 -0.44 3.52
CA VAL A 276 7.88 0.23 4.27
C VAL A 276 6.98 -0.81 4.94
N ALA A 277 6.82 -0.69 6.25
CA ALA A 277 5.98 -1.59 7.03
C ALA A 277 4.50 -1.21 6.95
N GLU A 278 3.66 -2.18 6.65
CA GLU A 278 2.25 -2.12 7.05
C GLU A 278 2.13 -2.78 8.42
N ALA A 279 2.01 -1.93 9.47
CA ALA A 279 1.97 -2.39 10.86
C ALA A 279 0.93 -1.61 11.67
N TRP A 280 -0.08 -2.31 12.17
CA TRP A 280 -1.08 -1.80 13.10
C TRP A 280 -0.56 -1.93 14.53
N ALA A 281 0.47 -1.15 14.87
CA ALA A 281 1.04 -1.13 16.21
C ALA A 281 0.14 -0.38 17.20
N PRO A 282 0.04 -0.83 18.48
CA PRO A 282 -0.88 -0.25 19.46
C PRO A 282 -0.50 1.16 19.89
N THR A 283 0.76 1.56 19.76
CA THR A 283 1.24 2.91 20.10
C THR A 283 2.24 3.43 19.08
N SER A 284 2.44 4.76 19.06
CA SER A 284 3.45 5.39 18.19
C SER A 284 4.87 4.94 18.53
N GLU A 285 5.16 4.64 19.80
CA GLU A 285 6.46 4.12 20.25
C GLU A 285 6.69 2.70 19.71
N ARG A 286 5.67 1.84 19.72
CA ARG A 286 5.77 0.50 19.11
C ARG A 286 5.98 0.61 17.61
N LEU A 287 5.24 1.48 16.92
CA LEU A 287 5.43 1.73 15.49
C LEU A 287 6.84 2.22 15.17
N ALA A 288 7.42 3.07 16.02
CA ALA A 288 8.77 3.59 15.82
C ALA A 288 9.86 2.49 15.87
N LEU A 289 9.59 1.35 16.50
CA LEU A 289 10.55 0.23 16.51
C LEU A 289 10.78 -0.35 15.13
N TYR A 290 9.78 -0.31 14.23
CA TYR A 290 9.88 -0.81 12.85
C TYR A 290 10.82 0.03 11.97
N VAL A 291 11.11 1.26 12.38
CA VAL A 291 11.91 2.23 11.61
C VAL A 291 13.19 2.65 12.33
N ARG A 292 13.69 1.82 13.27
CA ARG A 292 15.01 2.03 13.86
C ARG A 292 16.11 2.03 12.79
N PRO A 293 17.28 2.63 13.02
CA PRO A 293 18.33 2.79 11.99
C PRO A 293 18.78 1.49 11.31
N ASP A 294 18.62 0.35 11.98
CA ASP A 294 18.97 -0.98 11.51
C ASP A 294 17.76 -1.81 11.03
N GLU A 295 16.57 -1.20 10.97
CA GLU A 295 15.32 -1.81 10.52
C GLU A 295 14.76 -1.16 9.25
N LEU A 296 13.45 -1.23 9.02
CA LEU A 296 12.85 -0.70 7.80
C LEU A 296 12.98 0.83 7.71
N HIS A 297 12.72 1.39 6.56
CA HIS A 297 12.90 2.81 6.30
C HIS A 297 11.67 3.63 6.67
N GLN A 298 10.50 3.06 6.47
CA GLN A 298 9.20 3.71 6.67
C GLN A 298 8.22 2.73 7.31
N ALA A 299 7.20 3.27 8.00
CA ALA A 299 6.05 2.53 8.50
C ALA A 299 4.82 3.43 8.41
N PHE A 300 3.71 2.92 7.88
CA PHE A 300 2.48 3.70 7.74
C PHE A 300 1.94 4.17 9.08
N ASN A 301 1.59 5.44 9.17
CA ASN A 301 0.93 6.01 10.34
C ASN A 301 -0.60 5.82 10.25
N PHE A 302 -1.08 4.65 10.65
CA PHE A 302 -2.51 4.36 10.63
C PHE A 302 -3.31 5.14 11.67
N ARG A 303 -2.67 5.66 12.72
CA ARG A 303 -3.32 6.58 13.67
C ARG A 303 -3.69 7.91 13.00
N PHE A 304 -2.84 8.40 12.08
CA PHE A 304 -3.17 9.59 11.26
C PHE A 304 -4.24 9.25 10.22
N LEU A 305 -4.16 8.09 9.58
CA LEU A 305 -5.13 7.62 8.61
C LEU A 305 -6.54 7.57 9.20
N THR A 306 -6.71 7.02 10.42
CA THR A 306 -8.01 6.88 11.08
C THR A 306 -8.42 8.10 11.92
N CYS A 307 -7.56 9.14 11.98
CA CYS A 307 -7.81 10.33 12.79
C CYS A 307 -9.10 11.05 12.38
N PRO A 308 -10.00 11.37 13.32
CA PRO A 308 -11.18 12.17 13.02
C PRO A 308 -10.81 13.62 12.66
N TRP A 309 -11.70 14.30 11.94
CA TRP A 309 -11.55 15.73 11.63
C TRP A 309 -11.83 16.60 12.87
N ALA A 310 -10.91 16.57 13.82
CA ALA A 310 -10.98 17.29 15.08
C ALA A 310 -9.59 17.84 15.44
N PRO A 311 -9.46 19.15 15.78
CA PRO A 311 -8.17 19.81 15.91
C PRO A 311 -7.29 19.18 16.99
N ASP A 312 -7.85 18.85 18.15
CA ASP A 312 -7.09 18.26 19.25
C ASP A 312 -6.61 16.85 18.93
N ALA A 313 -7.46 16.04 18.26
CA ALA A 313 -7.07 14.70 17.80
C ALA A 313 -5.97 14.75 16.74
N ILE A 314 -6.11 15.62 15.74
CA ILE A 314 -5.12 15.82 14.68
C ILE A 314 -3.78 16.25 15.30
N ARG A 315 -3.79 17.25 16.20
CA ARG A 315 -2.59 17.75 16.87
C ARG A 315 -1.92 16.66 17.70
N THR A 316 -2.69 15.93 18.50
CA THR A 316 -2.18 14.85 19.36
C THR A 316 -1.49 13.78 18.52
N VAL A 317 -2.14 13.30 17.45
CA VAL A 317 -1.56 12.29 16.57
C VAL A 317 -0.28 12.79 15.90
N ILE A 318 -0.25 14.04 15.43
CA ILE A 318 0.95 14.62 14.85
C ILE A 318 2.09 14.67 15.86
N ASP A 319 1.84 15.21 17.06
CA ASP A 319 2.86 15.39 18.10
C ASP A 319 3.43 14.04 18.58
N GLU A 320 2.57 13.06 18.86
CA GLU A 320 3.00 11.72 19.29
C GLU A 320 3.80 11.00 18.19
N SER A 321 3.32 11.06 16.94
CA SER A 321 3.99 10.39 15.82
C SER A 321 5.35 11.01 15.52
N LEU A 322 5.41 12.33 15.48
CA LEU A 322 6.65 13.04 15.27
C LEU A 322 7.63 12.83 16.45
N SER A 323 7.19 12.79 17.68
CA SER A 323 8.03 12.49 18.84
C SER A 323 8.61 11.08 18.77
N ALA A 324 7.78 10.09 18.50
CA ALA A 324 8.18 8.69 18.48
C ALA A 324 9.21 8.41 17.36
N THR A 325 8.94 8.84 16.13
CA THR A 325 9.85 8.60 14.99
C THR A 325 11.16 9.37 15.11
N THR A 326 11.14 10.61 15.69
CA THR A 326 12.39 11.35 15.94
C THR A 326 13.26 10.66 16.96
N SER A 327 12.67 10.03 17.97
CA SER A 327 13.44 9.35 19.00
C SER A 327 14.36 8.26 18.44
N VAL A 328 14.02 7.72 17.28
CA VAL A 328 14.81 6.71 16.53
C VAL A 328 15.48 7.28 15.27
N GLY A 329 15.39 8.58 15.01
CA GLY A 329 16.02 9.23 13.85
C GLY A 329 15.35 8.98 12.50
N ALA A 330 14.13 8.44 12.51
CA ALA A 330 13.35 8.16 11.31
C ALA A 330 12.38 9.31 10.94
N PRO A 331 11.99 9.46 9.66
CA PRO A 331 10.86 10.30 9.28
C PRO A 331 9.53 9.63 9.65
N THR A 332 8.51 10.44 9.87
CA THR A 332 7.12 9.94 9.93
C THR A 332 6.59 9.71 8.52
N THR A 333 5.76 8.68 8.34
CA THR A 333 5.14 8.36 7.05
C THR A 333 3.63 8.60 7.15
N TRP A 334 3.15 9.65 6.46
CA TRP A 334 1.78 10.11 6.52
C TRP A 334 0.91 9.46 5.45
N VAL A 335 -0.32 9.11 5.79
CA VAL A 335 -1.29 8.50 4.88
C VAL A 335 -2.72 8.89 5.28
N LEU A 336 -3.57 9.25 4.30
CA LEU A 336 -4.98 9.60 4.51
C LEU A 336 -5.94 8.52 4.01
N SER A 337 -5.55 7.75 3.01
CA SER A 337 -6.35 6.67 2.41
C SER A 337 -5.47 5.56 1.89
N ASN A 338 -6.01 4.34 1.81
CA ASN A 338 -5.42 3.19 1.14
C ASN A 338 -6.55 2.32 0.56
N HIS A 339 -6.21 1.14 0.06
CA HIS A 339 -7.15 0.19 -0.54
C HIS A 339 -7.92 -0.67 0.49
N ASP A 340 -7.72 -0.45 1.80
CA ASP A 340 -8.31 -1.22 2.89
C ASP A 340 -9.21 -0.38 3.81
N VAL A 341 -9.18 0.94 3.66
CA VAL A 341 -9.94 1.86 4.53
C VAL A 341 -10.82 2.77 3.70
N VAL A 342 -12.03 3.05 4.21
CA VAL A 342 -12.98 4.00 3.61
C VAL A 342 -12.27 5.31 3.26
N ARG A 343 -12.50 5.80 2.04
CA ARG A 343 -11.87 7.03 1.53
C ARG A 343 -12.14 8.22 2.44
N HIS A 344 -11.13 9.04 2.68
CA HIS A 344 -11.22 10.14 3.66
C HIS A 344 -12.24 11.22 3.29
N VAL A 345 -12.65 11.39 2.01
CA VAL A 345 -13.77 12.24 1.62
C VAL A 345 -15.05 11.80 2.36
N THR A 346 -15.37 10.51 2.30
CA THR A 346 -16.55 9.95 2.96
C THR A 346 -16.37 9.89 4.47
N ARG A 347 -15.21 9.50 4.96
CA ARG A 347 -14.87 9.42 6.38
C ARG A 347 -14.98 10.78 7.09
N TYR A 348 -14.75 11.89 6.37
CA TYR A 348 -14.87 13.26 6.89
C TYR A 348 -16.23 13.89 6.66
N GLY A 349 -17.26 13.12 6.31
CA GLY A 349 -18.64 13.56 6.28
C GLY A 349 -19.29 13.58 4.89
N ASP A 350 -18.61 13.03 3.90
CA ASP A 350 -19.07 12.89 2.52
C ASP A 350 -19.53 14.20 1.84
N GLY A 351 -19.91 14.13 0.57
CA GLY A 351 -20.43 15.28 -0.19
C GLY A 351 -19.51 16.51 -0.19
N PRO A 352 -20.05 17.74 -0.32
CA PRO A 352 -19.24 18.95 -0.39
C PRO A 352 -18.42 19.24 0.88
N GLN A 353 -18.94 18.88 2.06
CA GLN A 353 -18.22 19.09 3.32
C GLN A 353 -17.05 18.10 3.44
N GLY A 354 -17.31 16.80 3.19
CA GLY A 354 -16.25 15.79 3.18
C GLY A 354 -15.16 16.13 2.18
N LEU A 355 -15.51 16.60 0.99
CA LEU A 355 -14.54 17.04 0.00
C LEU A 355 -13.71 18.27 0.46
N SER A 356 -14.35 19.27 1.10
CA SER A 356 -13.61 20.43 1.64
C SER A 356 -12.59 20.00 2.69
N ARG A 357 -13.00 19.14 3.63
CA ARG A 357 -12.11 18.58 4.67
C ARG A 357 -11.00 17.72 4.09
N ALA A 358 -11.31 16.89 3.09
CA ALA A 358 -10.33 16.07 2.41
C ALA A 358 -9.24 16.91 1.73
N ARG A 359 -9.63 17.97 1.00
CA ARG A 359 -8.70 18.93 0.40
C ARG A 359 -7.83 19.64 1.44
N ALA A 360 -8.43 20.02 2.58
CA ALA A 360 -7.69 20.63 3.69
C ALA A 360 -6.73 19.65 4.37
N ALA A 361 -7.15 18.40 4.59
CA ALA A 361 -6.32 17.33 5.14
C ALA A 361 -5.14 16.98 4.24
N ALA A 362 -5.35 16.98 2.92
CA ALA A 362 -4.27 16.75 1.94
C ALA A 362 -3.19 17.84 2.04
N LEU A 363 -3.58 19.12 2.08
CA LEU A 363 -2.60 20.21 2.27
C LEU A 363 -1.93 20.13 3.64
N LEU A 364 -2.67 19.79 4.71
CA LEU A 364 -2.06 19.56 6.03
C LEU A 364 -1.01 18.46 5.94
N MET A 365 -1.37 17.27 5.44
CA MET A 365 -0.47 16.12 5.31
C MET A 365 0.80 16.47 4.54
N LEU A 366 0.66 17.13 3.39
CA LEU A 366 1.78 17.52 2.54
C LEU A 366 2.62 18.65 3.12
N ALA A 367 2.13 19.40 4.13
CA ALA A 367 2.89 20.40 4.87
C ALA A 367 3.71 19.82 6.03
N LEU A 368 3.37 18.62 6.51
CA LEU A 368 4.08 17.96 7.61
C LEU A 368 5.47 17.48 7.20
N PRO A 369 6.44 17.42 8.13
CA PRO A 369 7.73 16.82 7.88
C PRO A 369 7.62 15.30 7.77
N GLY A 370 8.36 14.70 6.83
CA GLY A 370 8.35 13.27 6.56
C GLY A 370 7.78 12.92 5.19
N SER A 371 7.62 11.65 4.89
CA SER A 371 7.06 11.13 3.64
C SER A 371 5.53 11.10 3.65
N ALA A 372 4.92 11.06 2.48
CA ALA A 372 3.47 10.95 2.32
C ALA A 372 3.10 9.89 1.28
N TYR A 373 2.01 9.17 1.52
CA TYR A 373 1.44 8.23 0.57
C TYR A 373 0.07 8.70 0.13
N LEU A 374 -0.15 8.72 -1.18
CA LEU A 374 -1.40 9.11 -1.84
C LEU A 374 -2.04 7.86 -2.44
N TYR A 375 -3.28 7.57 -2.08
CA TYR A 375 -4.02 6.48 -2.69
C TYR A 375 -4.68 6.93 -3.99
N GLN A 376 -4.64 6.09 -5.03
CA GLN A 376 -5.27 6.39 -6.33
C GLN A 376 -6.70 6.93 -6.19
N GLY A 377 -6.98 8.06 -6.87
CA GLY A 377 -8.26 8.78 -6.82
C GLY A 377 -8.41 9.73 -5.64
N GLU A 378 -7.45 9.76 -4.72
CA GLU A 378 -7.40 10.76 -3.66
C GLU A 378 -7.21 12.16 -4.24
N GLU A 379 -6.34 12.29 -5.24
CA GLU A 379 -6.08 13.51 -5.99
C GLU A 379 -7.29 13.98 -6.83
N LEU A 380 -8.25 13.09 -7.06
CA LEU A 380 -9.51 13.42 -7.73
C LEU A 380 -10.64 13.78 -6.75
N GLY A 381 -10.41 13.59 -5.45
CA GLY A 381 -11.44 13.76 -4.42
C GLY A 381 -12.54 12.71 -4.50
N LEU A 382 -12.22 11.48 -4.91
CA LEU A 382 -13.22 10.40 -5.01
C LEU A 382 -13.77 10.03 -3.63
N PRO A 383 -15.11 9.96 -3.49
CA PRO A 383 -15.75 9.41 -2.31
C PRO A 383 -15.73 7.87 -2.33
N GLU A 384 -16.11 7.26 -1.23
CA GLU A 384 -16.40 5.83 -1.13
C GLU A 384 -17.65 5.46 -1.92
N VAL A 385 -17.67 4.27 -2.53
CA VAL A 385 -18.86 3.74 -3.20
C VAL A 385 -19.57 2.76 -2.26
N LEU A 386 -20.55 3.25 -1.53
CA LEU A 386 -21.24 2.48 -0.47
C LEU A 386 -22.30 1.52 -1.00
N ASP A 387 -22.91 1.80 -2.15
CA ASP A 387 -24.08 1.13 -2.71
C ASP A 387 -23.76 0.07 -3.78
N LEU A 388 -22.54 -0.49 -3.75
CA LEU A 388 -22.14 -1.56 -4.66
C LEU A 388 -23.09 -2.76 -4.60
N PRO A 389 -23.54 -3.28 -5.76
CA PRO A 389 -24.39 -4.46 -5.78
C PRO A 389 -23.73 -5.64 -5.04
N PRO A 390 -24.47 -6.40 -4.20
CA PRO A 390 -23.92 -7.53 -3.47
C PRO A 390 -23.28 -8.63 -4.36
N THR A 391 -23.68 -8.67 -5.64
CA THR A 391 -23.16 -9.65 -6.62
C THR A 391 -21.80 -9.27 -7.18
N THR A 392 -21.40 -8.00 -7.10
CA THR A 392 -20.10 -7.51 -7.59
C THR A 392 -19.04 -7.49 -6.50
N ARG A 393 -19.46 -7.55 -5.22
CA ARG A 393 -18.53 -7.48 -4.09
C ARG A 393 -17.65 -8.71 -3.99
N GLN A 394 -16.34 -8.48 -3.83
CA GLN A 394 -15.32 -9.53 -3.76
C GLN A 394 -14.59 -9.62 -2.41
N ASP A 395 -14.75 -8.63 -1.55
CA ASP A 395 -14.13 -8.60 -0.23
C ASP A 395 -14.41 -9.89 0.58
N PRO A 396 -13.39 -10.57 1.11
CA PRO A 396 -13.54 -11.76 1.95
C PRO A 396 -14.43 -11.53 3.17
N ALA A 397 -14.34 -10.37 3.83
CA ALA A 397 -15.17 -10.04 4.99
C ALA A 397 -16.68 -10.03 4.62
N PHE A 398 -17.03 -9.44 3.48
CA PHE A 398 -18.39 -9.44 2.96
C PHE A 398 -18.88 -10.87 2.64
N ARG A 399 -18.04 -11.67 1.97
CA ARG A 399 -18.38 -13.07 1.60
C ARG A 399 -18.58 -13.93 2.84
N ARG A 400 -17.73 -13.77 3.87
CA ARG A 400 -17.83 -14.52 5.14
C ARG A 400 -19.01 -14.06 5.98
N GLY A 401 -19.27 -12.77 6.09
CA GLY A 401 -20.43 -12.21 6.78
C GLY A 401 -21.76 -12.71 6.21
N ARG A 402 -21.89 -12.79 4.89
CA ARG A 402 -23.05 -13.42 4.24
C ARG A 402 -23.22 -14.89 4.58
N ARG A 403 -22.12 -15.67 4.63
CA ARG A 403 -22.17 -17.09 5.04
C ARG A 403 -22.59 -17.23 6.50
N ALA A 404 -22.16 -16.35 7.39
CA ALA A 404 -22.58 -16.34 8.78
C ALA A 404 -24.08 -16.10 8.97
N GLY A 405 -24.73 -15.36 8.08
CA GLY A 405 -26.18 -15.14 8.04
C GLY A 405 -27.00 -16.28 7.46
N LEU A 406 -26.38 -17.31 6.86
CA LEU A 406 -27.08 -18.47 6.31
C LEU A 406 -27.43 -19.50 7.41
N PRO A 407 -28.51 -20.34 7.22
CA PRO A 407 -28.79 -21.45 8.11
C PRO A 407 -27.60 -22.40 8.24
N PRO A 408 -27.43 -23.09 9.40
CA PRO A 408 -26.27 -23.97 9.65
C PRO A 408 -26.01 -25.02 8.55
N GLU A 409 -27.04 -25.55 7.94
CA GLU A 409 -26.98 -26.52 6.86
C GLU A 409 -26.37 -25.97 5.56
N ALA A 410 -26.51 -24.64 5.32
CA ALA A 410 -25.94 -23.95 4.16
C ALA A 410 -24.51 -23.45 4.41
N ARG A 411 -24.06 -23.37 5.68
CA ARG A 411 -22.70 -22.92 6.06
C ARG A 411 -21.63 -23.96 5.77
N THR A 412 -22.02 -25.27 5.73
CA THR A 412 -21.10 -26.39 5.51
C THR A 412 -20.96 -26.80 4.05
N ALA A 413 -21.76 -26.22 3.15
CA ALA A 413 -21.56 -26.41 1.73
C ALA A 413 -20.28 -25.69 1.27
N ALA A 414 -19.25 -26.46 0.91
CA ALA A 414 -18.08 -25.92 0.21
C ALA A 414 -18.57 -25.13 -1.03
N PRO A 415 -17.93 -23.99 -1.37
CA PRO A 415 -18.21 -23.34 -2.64
C PRO A 415 -18.00 -24.36 -3.75
N PRO A 416 -18.81 -24.33 -4.83
CA PRO A 416 -18.53 -25.16 -5.98
C PRO A 416 -17.10 -24.85 -6.42
N SER A 417 -16.25 -25.86 -6.37
CA SER A 417 -14.89 -25.77 -6.94
C SER A 417 -15.03 -25.20 -8.34
N PRO A 418 -14.22 -24.22 -8.75
CA PRO A 418 -14.16 -23.83 -10.14
C PRO A 418 -13.94 -25.11 -10.94
N ARG A 419 -14.74 -25.33 -11.98
CA ARG A 419 -14.58 -26.50 -12.84
C ARG A 419 -13.11 -26.55 -13.24
N PRO A 420 -12.42 -27.67 -13.10
CA PRO A 420 -11.09 -27.79 -13.69
C PRO A 420 -11.25 -27.47 -15.16
N GLU A 421 -10.49 -26.49 -15.64
CA GLU A 421 -10.29 -26.30 -17.07
C GLU A 421 -9.89 -27.64 -17.63
N ALA A 422 -10.60 -28.08 -18.64
CA ALA A 422 -10.35 -29.35 -19.28
C ALA A 422 -8.89 -29.37 -19.74
N ASP A 423 -8.14 -30.32 -19.17
CA ASP A 423 -6.78 -30.65 -19.60
C ASP A 423 -6.74 -30.65 -21.14
N PRO A 424 -5.84 -29.92 -21.80
CA PRO A 424 -5.74 -29.99 -23.24
C PRO A 424 -5.36 -31.42 -23.60
N SER A 425 -6.32 -32.13 -24.20
CA SER A 425 -6.11 -33.48 -24.71
C SER A 425 -4.88 -33.50 -25.62
N PRO A 426 -4.00 -34.51 -25.49
CA PRO A 426 -2.82 -34.60 -26.35
C PRO A 426 -3.25 -34.62 -27.82
N GLU A 427 -2.53 -33.88 -28.65
CA GLU A 427 -2.72 -33.72 -30.09
C GLU A 427 -3.02 -35.06 -30.75
N ALA A 428 -4.23 -35.17 -31.33
CA ALA A 428 -4.59 -36.27 -32.20
C ALA A 428 -3.87 -36.09 -33.55
N GLU A 429 -3.13 -37.11 -33.96
CA GLU A 429 -2.51 -37.21 -35.30
C GLU A 429 -3.54 -36.92 -36.41
N PRO A 430 -3.15 -36.28 -37.53
CA PRO A 430 -4.07 -35.91 -38.59
C PRO A 430 -4.63 -37.13 -39.31
N ALA A 431 -5.92 -37.34 -39.19
CA ALA A 431 -6.65 -38.40 -39.88
C ALA A 431 -6.72 -38.07 -41.39
N THR A 432 -6.35 -39.08 -42.20
CA THR A 432 -6.48 -39.13 -43.65
C THR A 432 -7.94 -38.87 -44.08
N PRO A 433 -8.19 -38.11 -45.15
CA PRO A 433 -9.55 -37.81 -45.62
C PRO A 433 -10.20 -39.05 -46.24
N PRO A 434 -11.48 -39.32 -45.98
CA PRO A 434 -12.21 -40.40 -46.64
C PRO A 434 -12.63 -40.04 -48.07
N SER A 435 -12.51 -41.02 -48.95
CA SER A 435 -12.93 -41.00 -50.35
C SER A 435 -14.43 -40.72 -50.56
N PRO A 436 -14.84 -40.10 -51.66
CA PRO A 436 -16.22 -39.70 -51.88
C PRO A 436 -17.15 -40.86 -52.21
N ARG A 437 -18.32 -40.90 -51.57
CA ARG A 437 -19.44 -41.80 -51.92
C ARG A 437 -20.30 -41.19 -53.06
N PRO A 438 -20.86 -42.03 -53.94
CA PRO A 438 -21.68 -41.58 -55.08
C PRO A 438 -23.10 -41.13 -54.65
N ALA A 439 -23.64 -40.23 -55.47
CA ALA A 439 -24.96 -39.65 -55.34
C ALA A 439 -26.09 -40.65 -55.59
N PRO A 440 -27.26 -40.53 -54.93
CA PRO A 440 -28.49 -41.20 -55.39
C PRO A 440 -29.31 -40.30 -56.31
N GLU A 441 -29.92 -40.97 -57.26
CA GLU A 441 -30.76 -40.49 -58.34
C GLU A 441 -32.07 -39.81 -57.89
N ALA A 442 -32.55 -38.97 -58.80
CA ALA A 442 -33.79 -38.21 -58.70
C ALA A 442 -35.05 -39.06 -58.90
N ASP A 443 -36.11 -38.75 -58.18
CA ASP A 443 -37.46 -38.98 -58.65
C ASP A 443 -38.32 -37.73 -58.37
N GLY A 444 -38.95 -37.28 -59.44
CA GLY A 444 -39.74 -36.09 -59.50
C GLY A 444 -41.15 -36.20 -59.00
N ARG A 445 -41.73 -35.09 -58.63
CA ARG A 445 -43.11 -34.72 -59.04
C ARG A 445 -43.37 -33.23 -58.76
N ALA A 446 -43.91 -32.63 -59.79
CA ALA A 446 -44.34 -31.22 -59.93
C ALA A 446 -45.56 -30.84 -59.11
N LEU A 447 -45.72 -29.53 -58.86
CA LEU A 447 -46.84 -28.65 -59.24
C LEU A 447 -46.72 -27.29 -58.49
N ALA A 448 -46.42 -26.24 -59.26
CA ALA A 448 -47.24 -25.05 -59.64
C ALA A 448 -47.66 -24.18 -58.39
N SER A 449 -47.50 -22.88 -58.35
CA SER A 449 -47.63 -21.80 -59.33
C SER A 449 -47.31 -20.42 -58.70
N ALA A 450 -46.82 -19.52 -59.54
CA ALA A 450 -47.03 -18.08 -59.68
C ALA A 450 -46.50 -17.16 -58.55
N GLY A 451 -45.75 -16.11 -58.74
CA GLY A 451 -45.48 -15.34 -59.91
C GLY A 451 -44.76 -14.05 -59.57
N ARG A 452 -43.96 -13.61 -60.52
CA ARG A 452 -43.46 -12.25 -60.80
C ARG A 452 -42.22 -11.68 -60.13
N GLN A 453 -41.19 -11.76 -60.89
CA GLN A 453 -40.08 -10.82 -61.05
C GLN A 453 -40.54 -9.57 -61.88
N PRO A 454 -39.71 -8.51 -62.16
CA PRO A 454 -38.21 -8.48 -62.32
C PRO A 454 -37.60 -7.15 -61.77
N GLY A 455 -36.29 -7.03 -61.70
CA GLY A 455 -35.28 -6.63 -62.66
C GLY A 455 -33.93 -6.33 -62.05
N ALA A 456 -33.01 -6.94 -62.53
CA ALA A 456 -31.84 -6.65 -63.38
C ALA A 456 -30.62 -6.00 -62.70
N ARG A 457 -29.57 -6.78 -62.73
CA ARG A 457 -28.13 -6.46 -62.66
C ARG A 457 -27.66 -5.55 -63.82
N PRO A 458 -26.40 -5.00 -63.88
CA PRO A 458 -25.20 -5.83 -63.88
C PRO A 458 -23.93 -5.25 -63.22
N GLU A 459 -22.98 -6.16 -63.05
CA GLU A 459 -21.58 -6.17 -62.73
C GLU A 459 -20.66 -5.11 -63.39
N ALA A 460 -19.54 -4.78 -62.69
CA ALA A 460 -18.18 -4.85 -63.25
C ALA A 460 -17.08 -4.49 -62.21
N THR A 461 -16.09 -5.34 -62.08
CA THR A 461 -14.76 -5.21 -61.47
C THR A 461 -13.72 -4.86 -62.58
N PRO A 462 -12.35 -4.73 -62.32
CA PRO A 462 -11.60 -3.81 -61.44
C PRO A 462 -10.38 -3.11 -62.13
N GLY A 463 -9.61 -2.28 -61.37
CA GLY A 463 -8.18 -1.97 -61.54
C GLY A 463 -7.81 -0.64 -62.20
N PRO A 464 -6.52 -0.22 -62.21
CA PRO A 464 -5.60 -0.02 -61.12
C PRO A 464 -5.09 1.46 -61.00
N ARG A 465 -4.21 1.71 -60.01
CA ARG A 465 -3.48 2.97 -59.70
C ARG A 465 -2.72 3.56 -60.89
N PRO A 466 -2.44 4.90 -60.89
CA PRO A 466 -1.08 5.37 -60.62
C PRO A 466 -0.93 6.60 -59.71
N ALA A 467 0.27 6.74 -59.14
CA ALA A 467 0.86 7.92 -58.50
C ALA A 467 1.75 8.64 -59.54
N PRO A 468 2.52 9.69 -59.13
CA PRO A 468 2.18 11.07 -58.77
C PRO A 468 2.90 12.08 -59.72
N GLU A 469 2.53 13.34 -59.71
CA GLU A 469 3.38 14.43 -60.25
C GLU A 469 3.22 15.78 -59.54
N ALA A 470 4.37 16.45 -59.43
CA ALA A 470 4.64 17.71 -58.78
C ALA A 470 4.43 18.89 -59.75
N HIS A 471 4.28 20.09 -59.15
CA HIS A 471 4.68 21.42 -59.66
C HIS A 471 3.93 22.48 -58.80
N GLY A 472 4.45 23.54 -58.24
CA GLY A 472 5.64 24.32 -58.53
C GLY A 472 5.39 25.76 -58.11
N GLN A 473 6.41 26.38 -57.55
CA GLN A 473 6.77 27.82 -57.60
C GLN A 473 6.36 28.75 -56.46
N ALA A 474 7.44 29.26 -55.86
CA ALA A 474 7.56 30.49 -55.05
C ALA A 474 7.57 31.80 -55.93
N PRO A 475 7.57 33.00 -55.34
CA PRO A 475 8.83 33.75 -55.15
C PRO A 475 8.94 34.53 -53.82
N ALA A 476 10.15 34.62 -53.21
CA ALA A 476 11.22 35.63 -53.23
C ALA A 476 10.80 37.03 -52.64
N ALA A 477 11.48 37.76 -51.80
CA ALA A 477 12.85 37.98 -51.40
C ALA A 477 12.80 38.94 -50.16
N THR A 478 13.71 39.11 -49.31
CA THR A 478 14.98 39.83 -49.29
C THR A 478 15.63 39.79 -47.89
N GLY A 479 16.93 39.51 -47.85
CA GLY A 479 17.76 39.66 -46.66
C GLY A 479 18.29 41.12 -46.48
N PRO A 480 19.40 41.40 -45.74
CA PRO A 480 20.65 40.63 -45.58
C PRO A 480 21.34 40.64 -44.17
N GLU A 481 22.38 39.81 -44.08
CA GLU A 481 23.73 39.93 -43.43
C GLU A 481 23.83 40.02 -41.92
N ALA A 482 24.77 39.46 -41.18
CA ALA A 482 26.11 38.89 -41.31
C ALA A 482 26.34 37.99 -40.07
N GLY A 483 26.98 36.92 -40.04
CA GLY A 483 28.30 36.48 -40.41
C GLY A 483 29.08 36.05 -39.18
N LEU A 484 29.46 34.79 -39.06
CA LEU A 484 30.82 34.31 -38.79
C LEU A 484 30.87 32.79 -38.47
N CYS A 485 31.77 32.18 -39.17
CA CYS A 485 32.18 30.77 -39.21
C CYS A 485 32.74 30.21 -37.90
N LEU A 486 32.62 28.90 -37.68
CA LEU A 486 33.76 27.95 -37.72
C LEU A 486 33.31 26.53 -37.27
N ALA A 487 33.42 25.63 -38.24
CA ALA A 487 34.11 24.36 -38.32
C ALA A 487 33.59 23.16 -37.54
N GLU A 488 33.03 22.23 -38.31
CA GLU A 488 33.05 20.76 -38.03
C GLU A 488 34.45 20.20 -38.16
N PRO A 489 34.70 19.02 -37.55
CA PRO A 489 35.28 17.94 -38.33
C PRO A 489 34.57 16.57 -38.19
N GLU A 490 34.33 16.05 -39.35
CA GLU A 490 34.44 14.69 -39.91
C GLU A 490 34.31 13.45 -39.03
N LEU A 491 33.39 12.60 -39.48
CA LEU A 491 33.22 11.17 -39.28
C LEU A 491 34.35 10.33 -39.91
N VAL A 492 34.85 9.34 -39.16
CA VAL A 492 35.55 8.16 -39.74
C VAL A 492 35.02 6.90 -39.03
N PRO A 493 34.69 5.81 -39.75
CA PRO A 493 34.15 4.58 -39.21
C PRO A 493 35.26 3.57 -38.83
N ALA A 494 35.10 2.84 -37.72
CA ALA A 494 35.98 1.73 -37.43
C ALA A 494 35.20 0.46 -37.01
N ALA A 495 35.69 -0.58 -37.59
CA ALA A 495 35.24 -1.93 -37.75
C ALA A 495 35.11 -2.78 -36.47
N HIS A 496 34.33 -3.85 -36.63
CA HIS A 496 34.17 -5.04 -35.80
C HIS A 496 35.46 -5.63 -35.23
N LEU A 497 35.41 -6.04 -33.95
CA LEU A 497 36.13 -7.16 -33.41
C LEU A 497 35.41 -7.73 -32.18
N THR A 498 34.87 -8.90 -32.28
CA THR A 498 34.52 -9.83 -31.22
C THR A 498 35.80 -10.49 -30.65
N PRO A 499 35.80 -10.86 -29.39
CA PRO A 499 36.42 -12.14 -29.03
C PRO A 499 35.50 -13.07 -28.24
N ALA A 500 35.50 -14.30 -28.66
CA ALA A 500 34.96 -15.47 -28.02
C ALA A 500 35.65 -15.78 -26.70
N TYR A 501 34.89 -16.30 -25.75
CA TYR A 501 35.42 -16.87 -24.49
C TYR A 501 35.09 -18.36 -24.46
N GLU A 502 36.15 -19.21 -24.41
CA GLU A 502 36.06 -20.62 -24.08
C GLU A 502 36.75 -20.89 -22.72
N PRO A 503 36.32 -21.93 -21.97
CA PRO A 503 36.76 -22.15 -20.61
C PRO A 503 37.94 -23.13 -20.53
N ALA A 504 38.85 -22.89 -19.58
CA ALA A 504 39.91 -23.85 -19.25
C ALA A 504 39.97 -24.18 -17.74
N ALA A 505 40.24 -25.47 -17.54
CA ALA A 505 40.13 -26.23 -16.31
C ALA A 505 41.30 -25.98 -15.31
N ARG A 506 40.99 -26.41 -14.07
CA ARG A 506 41.82 -26.80 -12.91
C ARG A 506 43.30 -27.08 -13.12
N THR A 507 44.14 -26.64 -12.18
CA THR A 507 45.12 -27.49 -11.48
C THR A 507 45.55 -26.91 -10.14
N GLU A 508 45.77 -27.83 -9.21
CA GLU A 508 46.21 -27.69 -7.82
C GLU A 508 47.68 -27.26 -7.69
N ALA A 509 48.00 -26.75 -6.55
CA ALA A 509 49.08 -27.16 -5.61
C ALA A 509 50.05 -26.07 -5.14
N CYS A 510 50.18 -26.09 -3.87
CA CYS A 510 51.40 -26.11 -3.02
C CYS A 510 51.97 -24.83 -2.44
N ALA A 511 52.06 -24.93 -1.14
CA ALA A 511 52.65 -24.15 -0.08
C ALA A 511 54.02 -23.51 -0.35
N THR A 512 54.27 -22.38 0.30
CA THR A 512 55.42 -22.12 1.19
C THR A 512 55.30 -20.71 1.82
N ALA A 513 55.42 -20.64 3.15
CA ALA A 513 55.84 -19.46 3.90
C ALA A 513 57.38 -19.35 3.91
N PRO A 514 58.01 -18.22 4.24
CA PRO A 514 58.13 -17.75 5.60
C PRO A 514 58.29 -16.22 5.82
N ALA A 515 58.21 -15.86 7.08
CA ALA A 515 58.38 -14.65 7.86
C ALA A 515 59.74 -13.90 7.73
N PRO A 516 60.08 -12.86 8.58
CA PRO A 516 59.34 -11.93 9.46
C PRO A 516 59.86 -10.47 9.43
N GLY A 517 59.16 -9.55 10.13
CA GLY A 517 59.74 -8.23 10.46
C GLY A 517 58.76 -7.24 11.09
N THR A 518 58.84 -7.14 12.39
CA THR A 518 58.15 -6.29 13.40
C THR A 518 58.38 -4.76 13.21
N PRO A 519 57.66 -3.80 13.91
CA PRO A 519 57.18 -3.89 15.28
C PRO A 519 55.79 -3.33 15.60
N LEU A 520 55.27 -3.80 16.69
CA LEU A 520 54.14 -3.41 17.51
C LEU A 520 54.14 -1.93 17.94
N LEU A 521 52.95 -1.34 17.90
CA LEU A 521 52.58 -0.23 18.78
C LEU A 521 51.36 -0.65 19.59
N SER A 522 51.58 -0.77 20.88
CA SER A 522 50.60 -1.05 21.91
C SER A 522 49.69 0.12 22.17
N LEU A 523 48.38 -0.12 22.26
CA LEU A 523 47.44 0.78 22.91
C LEU A 523 46.79 0.03 24.07
N THR A 524 47.05 0.55 25.23
CA THR A 524 46.60 0.16 26.58
C THR A 524 45.07 0.22 26.73
N VAL A 525 44.51 -0.91 27.19
CA VAL A 525 43.17 -1.00 27.76
C VAL A 525 43.24 -0.56 29.22
N SER A 526 42.47 0.45 29.57
CA SER A 526 42.25 0.89 30.93
C SER A 526 41.07 0.13 31.53
N THR A 527 41.35 -0.74 32.47
CA THR A 527 40.38 -1.41 33.35
C THR A 527 40.12 -0.55 34.56
N TYR A 528 38.85 -0.29 34.91
CA TYR A 528 38.42 0.20 36.22
C TYR A 528 37.94 -0.97 37.09
N PRO A 529 38.21 -0.96 38.40
CA PRO A 529 38.07 -2.10 39.28
C PRO A 529 36.70 -2.24 39.91
N THR A 530 36.27 -3.50 40.11
CA THR A 530 35.21 -3.95 41.02
C THR A 530 35.68 -3.89 42.48
N PRO A 531 34.82 -3.57 43.45
CA PRO A 531 35.06 -3.91 44.84
C PRO A 531 34.34 -5.19 45.26
N GLU A 532 35.12 -6.14 45.72
CA GLU A 532 34.69 -7.27 46.54
C GLU A 532 34.39 -6.86 47.98
N GLY A 533 33.53 -7.63 48.63
CA GLY A 533 33.37 -7.77 50.08
C GLY A 533 31.90 -7.68 50.50
N GLY A 534 31.29 -8.63 51.12
CA GLY A 534 31.61 -9.65 52.03
C GLY A 534 30.31 -10.18 52.63
N LEU A 535 30.25 -11.44 52.84
CA LEU A 535 29.28 -12.27 53.52
C LEU A 535 28.75 -11.67 54.81
N ASN A 536 27.40 -11.79 55.02
CA ASN A 536 26.87 -12.23 56.32
C ASN A 536 25.38 -12.61 56.22
N THR A 537 25.11 -13.90 56.40
CA THR A 537 23.84 -14.47 56.88
C THR A 537 23.68 -14.25 58.36
N PRO A 538 22.44 -14.12 58.88
CA PRO A 538 22.03 -15.06 59.91
C PRO A 538 20.60 -15.63 59.76
N THR A 539 20.59 -16.97 59.82
CA THR A 539 19.76 -17.89 60.63
C THR A 539 18.36 -17.48 61.09
N ARG A 540 17.46 -18.37 60.75
CA ARG A 540 16.15 -18.65 61.30
C ARG A 540 16.24 -19.00 62.82
N PRO A 541 15.14 -18.86 63.60
CA PRO A 541 14.67 -20.00 64.38
C PRO A 541 13.20 -20.33 64.18
N GLU A 542 12.99 -21.66 64.24
CA GLU A 542 11.73 -22.36 64.42
C GLU A 542 11.23 -22.27 65.88
N ALA A 543 9.91 -22.40 66.07
CA ALA A 543 9.23 -23.18 67.11
C ALA A 543 7.72 -22.97 67.00
N GLU A 544 6.97 -24.03 66.69
CA GLU A 544 6.15 -24.93 67.51
C GLU A 544 4.83 -24.25 68.01
N ALA A 545 3.72 -24.69 67.52
CA ALA A 545 2.78 -25.80 67.78
C ALA A 545 1.76 -25.52 68.88
N GLU A 546 0.57 -26.00 68.62
CA GLU A 546 -0.62 -26.34 69.41
C GLU A 546 -1.77 -25.30 69.34
N GLY A 547 -2.98 -25.59 68.91
CA GLY A 547 -3.86 -26.72 69.15
C GLY A 547 -5.26 -26.16 69.41
N GLY A 548 -6.30 -26.75 68.84
CA GLY A 548 -7.61 -26.61 69.49
C GLY A 548 -8.82 -26.23 68.64
N HIS A 549 -9.62 -27.24 68.47
CA HIS A 549 -10.98 -27.33 67.92
C HIS A 549 -11.96 -26.18 68.25
N ALA A 550 -12.89 -25.83 67.32
CA ALA A 550 -14.32 -26.16 67.46
C ALA A 550 -15.17 -25.55 66.33
N ALA A 551 -16.17 -26.36 65.96
CA ALA A 551 -17.20 -26.15 64.95
C ALA A 551 -18.24 -25.06 65.36
N GLY A 552 -18.86 -24.43 64.31
CA GLY A 552 -20.04 -23.60 64.54
C GLY A 552 -20.64 -23.05 63.22
N ARG A 553 -21.66 -23.65 62.79
CA ARG A 553 -22.80 -23.34 61.90
C ARG A 553 -23.03 -21.91 61.49
N ALA A 554 -23.37 -21.76 60.16
CA ALA A 554 -23.98 -20.63 59.51
C ALA A 554 -25.38 -20.26 60.09
N PRO A 555 -25.82 -19.03 59.84
CA PRO A 555 -27.03 -18.84 59.06
C PRO A 555 -26.95 -17.73 57.98
N ALA A 556 -27.85 -17.86 57.01
CA ALA A 556 -28.05 -17.04 55.81
C ALA A 556 -29.00 -15.84 56.10
N PRO A 557 -29.37 -15.02 55.10
CA PRO A 557 -29.11 -13.60 55.03
C PRO A 557 -30.38 -12.73 55.23
N GLU A 558 -30.18 -11.48 55.60
CA GLU A 558 -31.24 -10.45 55.57
C GLU A 558 -30.85 -9.26 54.68
N ALA A 559 -31.85 -8.82 53.92
CA ALA A 559 -31.80 -7.72 52.98
C ALA A 559 -31.75 -6.35 53.63
N HIS A 560 -30.88 -5.46 53.16
CA HIS A 560 -30.98 -4.03 53.46
C HIS A 560 -30.82 -3.18 52.20
N THR A 561 -31.79 -2.31 51.98
CA THR A 561 -31.89 -1.21 51.00
C THR A 561 -30.82 -0.14 51.19
N PRO A 562 -30.40 0.56 50.11
CA PRO A 562 -29.31 1.53 50.15
C PRO A 562 -29.78 2.96 50.51
N ARG A 563 -28.95 3.69 51.23
CA ARG A 563 -28.96 5.16 51.36
C ARG A 563 -27.71 5.76 50.69
N PRO A 564 -27.79 7.03 50.22
CA PRO A 564 -26.85 7.58 49.27
C PRO A 564 -25.58 8.13 49.92
N GLU A 565 -24.43 7.84 49.34
CA GLU A 565 -23.16 8.50 49.67
C GLU A 565 -22.79 9.59 48.67
N VAL A 566 -22.30 10.66 49.23
CA VAL A 566 -21.87 11.92 48.62
C VAL A 566 -20.57 11.70 47.86
N GLY A 567 -20.55 12.18 46.61
CA GLY A 567 -19.43 12.04 45.67
C GLY A 567 -18.17 12.81 46.11
N VAL A 568 -17.03 12.14 45.89
CA VAL A 568 -15.72 12.79 45.72
C VAL A 568 -15.32 12.61 44.27
N THR A 569 -15.27 13.73 43.55
CA THR A 569 -14.86 13.82 42.18
C THR A 569 -13.36 13.58 42.03
N GLY A 570 -12.99 12.37 41.65
CA GLY A 570 -11.70 12.10 40.99
C GLY A 570 -11.93 12.21 39.47
N ARG A 571 -11.31 13.19 38.82
CA ARG A 571 -11.28 13.27 37.37
C ARG A 571 -10.44 12.11 36.86
N GLY A 572 -11.10 11.05 36.39
CA GLY A 572 -10.53 10.10 35.49
C GLY A 572 -10.39 10.81 34.13
N VAL A 573 -9.21 10.75 33.56
CA VAL A 573 -8.96 11.16 32.17
C VAL A 573 -9.61 10.08 31.32
N ASP A 574 -10.81 10.36 30.80
CA ASP A 574 -11.43 9.57 29.75
C ASP A 574 -10.55 9.69 28.52
N HIS A 575 -9.90 8.62 28.14
CA HIS A 575 -9.30 8.49 26.83
C HIS A 575 -10.43 8.37 25.79
N PRO A 576 -10.56 9.28 24.82
CA PRO A 576 -11.54 9.16 23.75
C PRO A 576 -10.94 8.27 22.63
N HIS A 577 -10.91 6.97 22.83
CA HIS A 577 -10.56 5.98 21.79
C HIS A 577 -11.65 4.92 21.68
N ALA A 578 -12.92 5.35 21.56
CA ALA A 578 -13.93 4.58 20.88
C ALA A 578 -13.97 5.12 19.46
N ALA A 579 -13.55 4.31 18.49
CA ALA A 579 -13.92 4.53 17.10
C ALA A 579 -15.44 4.75 17.06
N PRO A 580 -15.97 5.67 16.22
CA PRO A 580 -17.41 5.82 16.08
C PRO A 580 -18.00 4.47 15.74
N GLU A 581 -19.06 4.07 16.45
CA GLU A 581 -19.90 2.93 16.08
C GLU A 581 -20.46 3.23 14.68
N ALA A 582 -19.78 2.71 13.66
CA ALA A 582 -20.26 2.73 12.31
C ALA A 582 -21.24 1.58 12.14
N ASP A 583 -22.46 1.88 11.74
CA ASP A 583 -23.47 0.93 11.32
C ASP A 583 -22.86 -0.10 10.37
N GLY A 584 -22.76 -1.37 10.74
CA GLY A 584 -22.60 -2.63 9.99
C GLY A 584 -21.98 -2.67 8.60
N GLN A 585 -21.40 -1.57 8.11
CA GLN A 585 -20.69 -1.45 6.83
C GLN A 585 -19.18 -1.28 6.99
N ASP A 586 -18.67 -1.16 8.22
CA ASP A 586 -17.26 -1.10 8.52
C ASP A 586 -16.57 -2.43 8.24
N GLY A 587 -15.52 -2.39 7.43
CA GLY A 587 -14.72 -3.54 7.05
C GLY A 587 -14.96 -4.06 5.64
N MET A 588 -15.78 -3.39 4.81
CA MET A 588 -15.97 -3.76 3.41
C MET A 588 -15.13 -2.84 2.50
N ARG A 589 -14.08 -3.40 1.90
CA ARG A 589 -13.05 -2.67 1.15
C ARG A 589 -13.40 -2.43 -0.33
N ASP A 590 -14.45 -3.06 -0.87
CA ASP A 590 -14.78 -2.96 -2.30
C ASP A 590 -15.08 -1.51 -2.74
N GLY A 591 -15.65 -0.69 -1.87
CA GLY A 591 -16.06 0.67 -2.20
C GLY A 591 -14.89 1.62 -2.50
N CYS A 592 -13.76 1.48 -1.79
CA CYS A 592 -12.56 2.25 -2.08
C CYS A 592 -11.76 1.71 -3.29
N ARG A 593 -12.08 0.49 -3.76
CA ARG A 593 -11.40 -0.23 -4.83
C ARG A 593 -12.03 -0.08 -6.21
N VAL A 594 -13.10 0.72 -6.33
CA VAL A 594 -13.76 1.01 -7.62
C VAL A 594 -12.77 1.64 -8.60
N PRO A 595 -12.73 1.17 -9.87
CA PRO A 595 -11.78 1.64 -10.88
C PRO A 595 -11.79 3.15 -11.09
N LEU A 596 -10.59 3.70 -11.41
CA LEU A 596 -10.39 5.13 -11.63
C LEU A 596 -11.11 5.65 -12.87
N PRO A 597 -11.74 6.85 -12.79
CA PRO A 597 -12.27 7.56 -13.96
C PRO A 597 -11.16 8.40 -14.62
N TRP A 598 -10.78 8.03 -15.85
CA TRP A 598 -9.78 8.76 -16.62
C TRP A 598 -10.38 9.84 -17.50
N GLU A 599 -11.38 9.48 -18.32
CA GLU A 599 -11.98 10.38 -19.32
C GLU A 599 -13.35 9.88 -19.80
N GLY A 600 -14.13 10.75 -20.43
CA GLY A 600 -15.43 10.39 -21.00
C GLY A 600 -16.61 10.74 -20.10
N GLY A 601 -17.82 10.67 -20.67
CA GLY A 601 -19.08 11.06 -20.03
C GLY A 601 -19.85 9.92 -19.38
N GLU A 602 -19.48 8.68 -19.65
CA GLU A 602 -20.18 7.46 -19.23
C GLU A 602 -19.16 6.41 -18.76
N PRO A 603 -19.53 5.51 -17.80
CA PRO A 603 -18.69 4.37 -17.45
C PRO A 603 -18.30 3.53 -18.68
N PRO A 604 -17.10 2.98 -18.74
CA PRO A 604 -16.08 2.91 -17.69
C PRO A 604 -15.11 4.11 -17.62
N TYR A 605 -15.48 5.28 -18.07
CA TYR A 605 -14.70 6.53 -18.02
C TYR A 605 -13.24 6.40 -18.45
N GLY A 606 -12.99 5.71 -19.57
CA GLY A 606 -11.64 5.50 -20.09
C GLY A 606 -10.75 4.59 -19.20
N PHE A 607 -11.33 3.84 -18.29
CA PHE A 607 -10.62 2.82 -17.51
C PHE A 607 -10.13 1.70 -18.44
N GLY A 608 -11.04 1.14 -19.28
CA GLY A 608 -10.78 0.12 -20.30
C GLY A 608 -11.90 0.06 -21.31
N ALA A 609 -11.76 -0.77 -22.34
CA ALA A 609 -12.75 -0.91 -23.40
C ALA A 609 -13.89 -1.89 -23.06
N GLY A 610 -13.66 -2.83 -22.13
CA GLY A 610 -14.57 -3.94 -21.81
C GLY A 610 -15.49 -3.72 -20.62
N GLY A 611 -15.46 -2.54 -19.99
CA GLY A 611 -16.21 -2.28 -18.76
C GLY A 611 -15.31 -2.13 -17.53
N SER A 612 -15.82 -2.49 -16.35
CA SER A 612 -15.04 -2.50 -15.10
C SER A 612 -15.58 -3.56 -14.14
N TRP A 613 -14.69 -4.25 -13.42
CA TRP A 613 -15.02 -5.33 -12.50
C TRP A 613 -15.89 -4.89 -11.30
N LEU A 614 -15.77 -3.63 -10.88
CA LEU A 614 -16.70 -2.96 -9.99
C LEU A 614 -17.36 -1.81 -10.74
N PRO A 615 -18.70 -1.62 -10.60
CA PRO A 615 -19.40 -0.57 -11.30
C PRO A 615 -19.01 0.81 -10.76
N GLN A 616 -18.65 1.71 -11.68
CA GLN A 616 -18.36 3.10 -11.36
C GLN A 616 -19.68 3.92 -11.28
N PRO A 617 -19.82 4.83 -10.29
CA PRO A 617 -20.99 5.70 -10.19
C PRO A 617 -21.14 6.62 -11.40
N ALA A 618 -22.39 6.81 -11.88
CA ALA A 618 -22.68 7.67 -13.03
C ALA A 618 -22.23 9.13 -12.86
N GLY A 619 -22.11 9.62 -11.62
CA GLY A 619 -21.64 10.99 -11.32
C GLY A 619 -20.14 11.21 -11.46
N TRP A 620 -19.33 10.16 -11.70
CA TRP A 620 -17.86 10.26 -11.71
C TRP A 620 -17.27 10.89 -12.98
N ALA A 621 -18.08 11.17 -14.01
CA ALA A 621 -17.63 11.92 -15.19
C ALA A 621 -16.96 13.25 -14.82
N ALA A 622 -17.56 14.00 -13.89
CA ALA A 622 -17.01 15.28 -13.40
C ALA A 622 -15.78 15.13 -12.51
N LEU A 623 -15.56 13.94 -11.96
CA LEU A 623 -14.40 13.61 -11.12
C LEU A 623 -13.27 12.95 -11.92
N SER A 624 -13.43 12.75 -13.24
CA SER A 624 -12.41 12.13 -14.07
C SER A 624 -11.15 12.98 -14.17
N VAL A 625 -10.01 12.33 -14.43
CA VAL A 625 -8.73 13.02 -14.67
C VAL A 625 -8.86 14.08 -15.78
N ALA A 626 -9.54 13.73 -16.89
CA ALA A 626 -9.72 14.65 -18.02
C ALA A 626 -10.58 15.86 -17.64
N ALA A 627 -11.65 15.67 -16.86
CA ALA A 627 -12.53 16.75 -16.45
C ALA A 627 -11.84 17.74 -15.50
N GLN A 628 -10.93 17.24 -14.65
CA GLN A 628 -10.24 18.07 -13.67
C GLN A 628 -8.93 18.70 -14.19
N THR A 629 -8.34 18.14 -15.25
CA THR A 629 -7.08 18.66 -15.80
C THR A 629 -7.26 20.06 -16.37
N GLY A 630 -6.49 21.03 -15.84
CA GLY A 630 -6.51 22.43 -16.25
C GLY A 630 -7.61 23.26 -15.60
N ASP A 631 -8.47 22.68 -14.74
CA ASP A 631 -9.39 23.45 -13.91
C ASP A 631 -8.69 23.86 -12.60
N PRO A 632 -8.34 25.15 -12.40
CA PRO A 632 -7.59 25.60 -11.23
C PRO A 632 -8.34 25.42 -9.90
N HIS A 633 -9.64 25.09 -9.94
CA HIS A 633 -10.45 24.85 -8.75
C HIS A 633 -10.60 23.35 -8.45
N SER A 634 -10.12 22.48 -9.34
CA SER A 634 -10.21 21.05 -9.17
C SER A 634 -9.32 20.55 -8.03
N THR A 635 -9.60 19.34 -7.54
CA THR A 635 -8.78 18.67 -6.53
C THR A 635 -7.45 18.22 -7.13
N LEU A 636 -7.46 17.77 -8.39
CA LEU A 636 -6.26 17.37 -9.12
C LEU A 636 -5.24 18.51 -9.22
N GLU A 637 -5.68 19.71 -9.63
CA GLU A 637 -4.76 20.85 -9.74
C GLU A 637 -4.31 21.38 -8.37
N LEU A 638 -5.12 21.21 -7.32
CA LEU A 638 -4.69 21.50 -5.95
C LEU A 638 -3.53 20.59 -5.54
N TYR A 639 -3.62 19.27 -5.79
CA TYR A 639 -2.54 18.32 -5.50
C TYR A 639 -1.29 18.62 -6.32
N ARG A 640 -1.42 18.92 -7.61
CA ARG A 640 -0.28 19.33 -8.46
C ARG A 640 0.44 20.54 -7.90
N ALA A 641 -0.31 21.58 -7.58
CA ALA A 641 0.25 22.79 -7.00
C ALA A 641 0.91 22.55 -5.63
N ALA A 642 0.31 21.70 -4.79
CA ALA A 642 0.88 21.34 -3.51
C ALA A 642 2.20 20.57 -3.65
N LEU A 643 2.27 19.60 -4.55
CA LEU A 643 3.47 18.79 -4.81
C LEU A 643 4.58 19.62 -5.46
N GLU A 644 4.24 20.55 -6.37
CA GLU A 644 5.19 21.50 -6.95
C GLU A 644 5.78 22.40 -5.86
N LEU A 645 4.94 23.01 -5.01
CA LEU A 645 5.39 23.88 -3.93
C LEU A 645 6.17 23.10 -2.86
N ARG A 646 5.78 21.87 -2.54
CA ARG A 646 6.51 21.02 -1.60
C ARG A 646 7.95 20.78 -2.05
N ARG A 647 8.20 20.63 -3.34
CA ARG A 647 9.54 20.50 -3.92
C ARG A 647 10.28 21.81 -3.99
N ALA A 648 9.57 22.93 -4.24
CA ALA A 648 10.17 24.24 -4.42
C ALA A 648 10.53 24.94 -3.11
N LEU A 649 9.78 24.68 -2.02
CA LEU A 649 9.96 25.36 -0.74
C LEU A 649 10.94 24.59 0.16
N PRO A 650 12.14 25.12 0.46
CA PRO A 650 13.12 24.42 1.29
C PRO A 650 12.60 24.01 2.66
N GLY A 651 11.68 24.78 3.25
CA GLY A 651 11.05 24.49 4.52
C GLY A 651 10.11 23.25 4.51
N LEU A 652 9.74 22.74 3.34
CA LEU A 652 8.86 21.56 3.22
C LEU A 652 9.61 20.25 2.94
N GLY A 653 10.89 20.31 2.56
CA GLY A 653 11.76 19.14 2.41
C GLY A 653 12.14 18.50 3.75
N ALA A 654 12.87 17.38 3.67
CA ALA A 654 13.43 16.71 4.84
C ALA A 654 14.43 17.66 5.54
N PRO A 655 14.45 17.70 6.88
CA PRO A 655 15.49 18.43 7.61
C PRO A 655 16.86 17.82 7.29
N GLU A 656 17.91 18.67 7.21
CA GLU A 656 19.28 18.19 7.07
C GLU A 656 19.62 17.21 8.19
N ALA A 657 20.07 16.03 7.82
CA ALA A 657 20.51 15.01 8.76
C ALA A 657 21.64 15.58 9.62
N GLY A 658 21.39 15.78 10.92
CA GLY A 658 22.44 16.19 11.87
C GLY A 658 22.19 17.47 12.68
N ASN A 659 21.03 18.12 12.59
CA ASN A 659 20.69 19.18 13.54
C ASN A 659 19.90 18.63 14.73
N PRO A 660 20.55 18.38 15.90
CA PRO A 660 19.88 17.78 17.06
C PRO A 660 18.95 18.74 17.78
N ALA A 661 18.95 20.05 17.47
CA ALA A 661 18.16 21.05 18.21
C ALA A 661 16.70 21.12 17.73
N ASP A 662 16.41 20.81 16.48
CA ASP A 662 15.07 20.60 15.94
C ASP A 662 15.15 19.84 14.61
N PRO A 663 15.09 18.52 14.65
CA PRO A 663 15.22 17.71 13.44
C PRO A 663 14.12 17.93 12.41
N ARG A 664 13.12 18.78 12.69
CA ARG A 664 11.94 18.96 11.82
C ARG A 664 11.59 20.40 11.53
N GLY A 665 12.11 21.33 12.32
CA GLY A 665 11.81 22.74 12.19
C GLY A 665 10.32 23.08 12.24
N MET A 666 9.49 22.24 12.87
CA MET A 666 8.07 22.47 13.00
C MET A 666 7.71 22.93 14.41
N HIS A 667 7.02 24.08 14.51
CA HIS A 667 6.58 24.67 15.76
C HIS A 667 5.10 25.03 15.69
N TRP A 668 4.34 24.64 16.73
CA TRP A 668 2.97 25.10 16.87
C TRP A 668 2.94 26.55 17.33
N GLU A 669 2.12 27.35 16.67
CA GLU A 669 1.87 28.75 17.03
C GLU A 669 0.51 28.88 17.74
N PRO A 670 0.34 29.89 18.60
CA PRO A 670 -0.97 30.19 19.19
C PRO A 670 -2.00 30.52 18.10
N ALA A 671 -3.18 29.89 18.18
CA ALA A 671 -4.26 30.07 17.23
C ALA A 671 -5.61 30.06 17.97
N PRO A 672 -6.69 30.62 17.37
CA PRO A 672 -8.04 30.48 17.90
C PRO A 672 -8.48 29.02 18.05
N ASP A 673 -9.42 28.73 18.95
CA ASP A 673 -10.01 27.41 19.10
C ASP A 673 -10.54 26.86 17.76
N GLY A 674 -10.19 25.60 17.45
CA GLY A 674 -10.56 24.97 16.19
C GLY A 674 -9.65 25.33 15.00
N VAL A 675 -8.58 26.10 15.22
CA VAL A 675 -7.57 26.40 14.21
C VAL A 675 -6.24 25.79 14.61
N LEU A 676 -5.62 25.04 13.70
CA LEU A 676 -4.24 24.61 13.81
C LEU A 676 -3.35 25.60 13.04
N LEU A 677 -2.28 26.06 13.69
CA LEU A 677 -1.26 26.90 13.04
C LEU A 677 0.10 26.38 13.44
N PHE A 678 0.93 26.04 12.47
CA PHE A 678 2.32 25.70 12.70
C PHE A 678 3.24 26.39 11.70
N THR A 679 4.48 26.57 12.10
CA THR A 679 5.55 27.12 11.27
C THR A 679 6.63 26.10 11.03
N ARG A 680 7.31 26.26 9.89
CA ARG A 680 8.57 25.60 9.49
C ARG A 680 9.51 26.68 8.92
N PRO A 681 10.81 26.44 8.74
CA PRO A 681 11.71 27.44 8.20
C PRO A 681 11.20 28.07 6.89
N GLY A 682 10.85 29.36 6.91
CA GLY A 682 10.31 30.07 5.74
C GLY A 682 8.91 29.65 5.27
N PHE A 683 8.13 28.98 6.12
CA PHE A 683 6.82 28.46 5.78
C PHE A 683 5.89 28.45 7.00
N ALA A 684 4.59 28.68 6.77
CA ALA A 684 3.54 28.44 7.77
C ALA A 684 2.34 27.73 7.14
N CYS A 685 1.61 26.96 7.96
CA CYS A 685 0.39 26.27 7.60
C CYS A 685 -0.71 26.60 8.60
N THR A 686 -1.89 26.98 8.10
CA THR A 686 -3.09 27.18 8.90
C THR A 686 -4.16 26.19 8.47
N VAL A 687 -4.85 25.57 9.44
CA VAL A 687 -5.99 24.69 9.18
C VAL A 687 -7.17 25.17 10.04
N ASN A 688 -8.25 25.59 9.41
CA ASN A 688 -9.51 25.86 10.08
C ASN A 688 -10.38 24.59 10.03
N THR A 689 -10.56 23.93 11.16
CA THR A 689 -11.39 22.70 11.27
C THR A 689 -12.85 23.01 11.63
N ARG A 690 -13.19 24.29 11.81
CA ARG A 690 -14.54 24.73 12.18
C ARG A 690 -15.48 24.78 10.96
N PRO A 691 -16.78 24.57 11.17
CA PRO A 691 -17.78 24.74 10.14
C PRO A 691 -18.04 26.21 9.77
N GLU A 692 -17.40 27.19 10.46
CA GLU A 692 -17.53 28.62 10.18
C GLU A 692 -16.16 29.22 9.82
N PRO A 693 -16.15 30.30 9.02
CA PRO A 693 -14.92 31.07 8.78
C PRO A 693 -14.34 31.69 10.07
N VAL A 694 -13.02 31.81 10.13
CA VAL A 694 -12.29 32.38 11.26
C VAL A 694 -11.37 33.50 10.79
N GLU A 695 -11.37 34.63 11.49
CA GLU A 695 -10.41 35.73 11.26
C GLU A 695 -9.23 35.61 12.21
N LEU A 696 -8.03 35.76 11.67
CA LEU A 696 -6.76 35.79 12.44
C LEU A 696 -5.72 36.70 11.76
N PRO A 697 -4.66 37.10 12.47
CA PRO A 697 -3.53 37.76 11.83
C PRO A 697 -2.94 36.89 10.72
N ALA A 698 -2.68 37.46 9.56
CA ALA A 698 -2.10 36.71 8.44
C ALA A 698 -0.66 36.29 8.77
N PRO A 699 -0.34 34.97 8.74
CA PRO A 699 1.02 34.48 9.03
C PRO A 699 2.07 34.90 8.00
N GLY A 700 1.64 35.38 6.83
CA GLY A 700 2.48 35.81 5.73
C GLY A 700 1.65 36.01 4.46
N ARG A 701 2.28 35.87 3.29
CA ARG A 701 1.59 35.88 1.99
C ARG A 701 1.06 34.45 1.68
N PRO A 702 -0.23 34.29 1.36
CA PRO A 702 -0.75 32.99 0.98
C PRO A 702 -0.18 32.54 -0.38
N VAL A 703 0.22 31.27 -0.47
CA VAL A 703 0.76 30.68 -1.71
C VAL A 703 -0.09 29.54 -2.25
N LEU A 704 -0.83 28.86 -1.37
CA LEU A 704 -1.78 27.82 -1.74
C LEU A 704 -2.89 27.74 -0.69
N SER A 705 -4.12 27.47 -1.13
CA SER A 705 -5.23 27.26 -0.22
C SER A 705 -6.22 26.25 -0.79
N SER A 706 -6.80 25.40 0.08
CA SER A 706 -7.82 24.42 -0.30
C SER A 706 -9.19 25.06 -0.65
N ALA A 707 -9.39 26.33 -0.25
CA ALA A 707 -10.55 27.15 -0.58
C ALA A 707 -10.12 28.61 -0.74
N PRO A 708 -10.87 29.46 -1.47
CA PRO A 708 -10.51 30.88 -1.64
C PRO A 708 -10.41 31.63 -0.31
N VAL A 709 -9.29 32.30 -0.06
CA VAL A 709 -9.03 33.11 1.15
C VAL A 709 -9.18 34.62 0.85
N GLU A 710 -9.74 35.36 1.80
CA GLU A 710 -9.81 36.82 1.79
C GLU A 710 -8.76 37.37 2.76
N THR A 711 -7.88 38.25 2.27
CA THR A 711 -6.85 38.90 3.11
C THR A 711 -6.59 40.32 2.68
N ASP A 712 -6.33 41.19 3.66
CA ASP A 712 -5.83 42.59 3.47
C ASP A 712 -4.30 42.67 3.67
N GLY A 713 -3.61 41.52 3.83
CA GLY A 713 -2.19 41.43 4.11
C GLY A 713 -1.81 41.53 5.59
N ARG A 714 -2.75 41.91 6.47
CA ARG A 714 -2.58 41.94 7.94
C ARG A 714 -3.47 40.94 8.64
N THR A 715 -4.69 40.77 8.16
CA THR A 715 -5.68 39.81 8.62
C THR A 715 -6.08 38.91 7.48
N VAL A 716 -6.46 37.69 7.82
CA VAL A 716 -7.01 36.72 6.89
C VAL A 716 -8.31 36.18 7.46
N ARG A 717 -9.28 35.98 6.57
CA ARG A 717 -10.50 35.22 6.84
C ARG A 717 -10.37 33.84 6.21
N LEU A 718 -10.03 32.83 7.05
CA LEU A 718 -9.94 31.44 6.65
C LEU A 718 -11.34 30.88 6.46
N PRO A 719 -11.67 30.28 5.30
CA PRO A 719 -12.94 29.58 5.11
C PRO A 719 -13.13 28.42 6.09
N ALA A 720 -14.38 27.98 6.25
CA ALA A 720 -14.70 26.75 6.97
C ALA A 720 -13.98 25.54 6.36
N ASP A 721 -13.60 24.56 7.18
CA ASP A 721 -13.00 23.30 6.75
C ASP A 721 -11.90 23.49 5.67
N SER A 722 -10.92 24.39 5.94
CA SER A 722 -9.90 24.79 4.95
C SER A 722 -8.47 24.77 5.49
N CYS A 723 -7.51 24.62 4.58
CA CYS A 723 -6.07 24.72 4.87
C CYS A 723 -5.42 25.72 3.93
N THR A 724 -4.50 26.55 4.46
CA THR A 724 -3.74 27.55 3.68
C THR A 724 -2.26 27.50 4.03
N TRP A 725 -1.42 27.55 3.00
CA TRP A 725 0.03 27.63 3.06
C TRP A 725 0.51 29.06 2.88
N TRP A 726 1.50 29.46 3.67
CA TRP A 726 2.02 30.81 3.73
C TRP A 726 3.53 30.85 3.61
N VAL A 727 4.04 31.89 2.97
CA VAL A 727 5.46 32.25 2.99
C VAL A 727 5.61 33.66 3.57
N PRO A 728 6.76 34.00 4.18
CA PRO A 728 7.01 35.31 4.76
C PRO A 728 6.74 36.48 3.86
#